data_d2f39e2ed7f4249ed0df2231a359eb85
#
_entry.id   d2f39e2ed7f4249ed0df2231a359eb85
#
_cell.length_a   1.000
_cell.length_b   1.000
_cell.length_c   1.000
_cell.angle_alpha   90.00
_cell.angle_beta   90.00
_cell.angle_gamma   90.00
#
_symmetry.space_group_name_H-M   'P 1'
#
loop_
_entity.id
_entity.type
_entity.pdbx_description
1 polymer ?
#
loop_
_entity_poly.entity_id
_entity_poly.type
_entity_poly.pdbx_seq_one_letter_code
_entity_poly.pdbx_strand_id
1 'polypeptide(L)'
;MQTSPPPKARGVPLLGNALPMLRDMPGFLLAQYGSLGPVFRVTALHHRFTVLAGPEANLFMSRGGARKLTSARAFGPMAEELRSPNLLVAQEGSRHTTMRKMLRPAYSREAAERVLPRLFESARGVVRECAPGQVVPVRTLMQRLVTEQVGFAAVGHGGGPEVCRFGAEFSRTLTGASLGRWPRWYLWRSGYRKAKAYMEALAHRLIEDRRAAPRADTEVSDLADIFMTGRDPDGRPFEDGDLIYGVLGAFVAGMDTAASAGSFLLWELLRQPELLARVVDEVDEAFADGPPTAQGLRQMRWLRGAYLETLRMHPINIALPRHAAETFEFGGYRIEAGEPLLIGATVAHFLPHLFPDPFRFDPERFFAPRNEDKQPGAFAPYGLGHHVCLGAGQAEIVVLLAVASLLHTVDVALDPPGYVIRGELSPLPAVEAACGVRIGEPRVPRSVGTRARREQVTLVLPTLDPALVARMADRVTVEHHAAGTDILVQGTPADRFHILVAGEVEVLVRDGGVDGAPAHERSVNRIGRGGYFGEIGLLTGSMRTATVRAVDDTTTLSLGGEDFREMLETCDLTSQELARVMRERVVANDLTLALPMLDAALLARFTGDVRRRTLAAGEVVVRQGDPSEHFYVVVRGACVASCRSPTGGEVELRRIGPGEFFGEVGLLTGGPRTATVRADGEVECLELPRAAFNALAGEGQAAHEEIARVMRQRMN
;
A
#
# COMPACT_ATOMS: atom_id res chain seq x y z
N MET A 1 -49.86 6.81 -19.87
CA MET A 1 -48.98 5.86 -19.14
C MET A 1 -49.46 5.83 -17.71
N GLN A 2 -49.96 4.68 -17.24
CA GLN A 2 -50.29 4.51 -15.82
C GLN A 2 -48.95 4.34 -15.07
N THR A 3 -48.52 5.41 -14.41
CA THR A 3 -47.38 5.29 -13.49
C THR A 3 -47.87 4.64 -12.20
N SER A 4 -47.65 3.33 -12.11
CA SER A 4 -47.91 2.60 -10.84
C SER A 4 -47.07 3.25 -9.73
N PRO A 5 -47.58 3.31 -8.48
CA PRO A 5 -46.78 3.80 -7.37
C PRO A 5 -45.57 2.90 -7.13
N PRO A 6 -44.42 3.45 -6.61
CA PRO A 6 -43.27 2.63 -6.28
C PRO A 6 -43.61 1.44 -5.39
N PRO A 7 -42.98 0.26 -5.59
CA PRO A 7 -43.22 -0.93 -4.77
C PRO A 7 -42.91 -0.65 -3.31
N LYS A 8 -43.65 -1.30 -2.41
CA LYS A 8 -43.50 -1.09 -0.97
C LYS A 8 -42.71 -2.22 -0.32
N ALA A 9 -41.66 -1.87 0.43
CA ALA A 9 -40.94 -2.81 1.26
C ALA A 9 -41.89 -3.46 2.30
N ARG A 10 -41.81 -4.79 2.42
CA ARG A 10 -42.60 -5.51 3.45
C ARG A 10 -42.11 -5.10 4.84
N GLY A 11 -43.03 -4.78 5.73
CA GLY A 11 -42.74 -4.39 7.10
C GLY A 11 -43.66 -5.08 8.10
N VAL A 12 -43.34 -5.00 9.38
CA VAL A 12 -44.17 -5.54 10.45
C VAL A 12 -45.28 -4.56 10.83
N PRO A 13 -46.44 -5.02 11.33
CA PRO A 13 -47.50 -4.13 11.79
C PRO A 13 -46.98 -3.07 12.79
N LEU A 14 -47.51 -1.84 12.72
CA LEU A 14 -47.19 -0.67 13.55
C LEU A 14 -45.76 -0.13 13.39
N LEU A 15 -44.74 -0.99 13.35
CA LEU A 15 -43.33 -0.58 13.28
C LEU A 15 -42.84 -0.38 11.82
N GLY A 16 -43.52 -0.99 10.85
CA GLY A 16 -43.07 -0.98 9.45
C GLY A 16 -41.68 -1.59 9.29
N ASN A 17 -40.78 -0.82 8.71
CA ASN A 17 -39.37 -1.19 8.47
C ASN A 17 -38.42 -0.60 9.54
N ALA A 18 -38.94 0.01 10.63
CA ALA A 18 -38.08 0.69 11.60
C ALA A 18 -37.03 -0.22 12.23
N LEU A 19 -37.40 -1.45 12.61
CA LEU A 19 -36.48 -2.38 13.29
C LEU A 19 -35.32 -2.85 12.40
N PRO A 20 -35.53 -3.34 11.17
CA PRO A 20 -34.42 -3.66 10.28
C PRO A 20 -33.56 -2.43 9.94
N MET A 21 -34.15 -1.25 9.74
CA MET A 21 -33.41 -0.01 9.50
C MET A 21 -32.54 0.41 10.70
N LEU A 22 -32.98 0.14 11.93
CA LEU A 22 -32.17 0.43 13.13
C LEU A 22 -31.09 -0.60 13.39
N ARG A 23 -31.29 -1.85 12.97
CA ARG A 23 -30.29 -2.92 13.17
C ARG A 23 -29.19 -2.92 12.14
N ASP A 24 -29.57 -2.80 10.87
CA ASP A 24 -28.65 -2.83 9.74
C ASP A 24 -29.26 -2.06 8.56
N MET A 25 -29.11 -0.74 8.56
CA MET A 25 -29.65 0.09 7.48
C MET A 25 -28.97 -0.17 6.13
N PRO A 26 -27.63 -0.33 6.01
CA PRO A 26 -27.00 -0.66 4.76
C PRO A 26 -27.50 -1.98 4.16
N GLY A 27 -27.49 -3.06 4.93
CA GLY A 27 -27.96 -4.37 4.49
C GLY A 27 -29.46 -4.37 4.15
N PHE A 28 -30.28 -3.65 4.93
CA PHE A 28 -31.70 -3.48 4.62
C PHE A 28 -31.92 -2.79 3.27
N LEU A 29 -31.25 -1.66 3.01
CA LEU A 29 -31.39 -0.92 1.75
C LEU A 29 -30.89 -1.75 0.57
N LEU A 30 -29.75 -2.46 0.73
CA LEU A 30 -29.20 -3.36 -0.28
C LEU A 30 -30.19 -4.49 -0.63
N ALA A 31 -30.79 -5.15 0.38
CA ALA A 31 -31.77 -6.22 0.18
C ALA A 31 -33.03 -5.70 -0.54
N GLN A 32 -33.52 -4.51 -0.17
CA GLN A 32 -34.68 -3.93 -0.85
C GLN A 32 -34.34 -3.53 -2.30
N TYR A 33 -33.17 -2.94 -2.54
CA TYR A 33 -32.70 -2.63 -3.90
C TYR A 33 -32.64 -3.90 -4.78
N GLY A 34 -32.08 -5.00 -4.26
CA GLY A 34 -32.01 -6.28 -4.97
C GLY A 34 -33.37 -6.90 -5.30
N SER A 35 -34.37 -6.67 -4.47
CA SER A 35 -35.72 -7.27 -4.64
C SER A 35 -36.75 -6.36 -5.32
N LEU A 36 -36.64 -5.06 -5.16
CA LEU A 36 -37.65 -4.06 -5.60
C LEU A 36 -37.12 -3.09 -6.66
N GLY A 37 -35.80 -3.09 -6.92
CA GLY A 37 -35.15 -2.18 -7.84
C GLY A 37 -34.75 -0.83 -7.21
N PRO A 38 -34.38 0.16 -8.03
CA PRO A 38 -33.77 1.42 -7.58
C PRO A 38 -34.76 2.40 -6.92
N VAL A 39 -36.07 2.12 -6.95
CA VAL A 39 -37.12 2.97 -6.35
C VAL A 39 -38.08 2.11 -5.56
N PHE A 40 -38.22 2.40 -4.28
CA PHE A 40 -39.17 1.69 -3.42
C PHE A 40 -39.60 2.55 -2.24
N ARG A 41 -40.77 2.19 -1.62
CA ARG A 41 -41.30 2.86 -0.44
C ARG A 41 -40.97 2.10 0.82
N VAL A 42 -40.55 2.82 1.85
CA VAL A 42 -40.37 2.30 3.23
C VAL A 42 -41.25 3.05 4.19
N THR A 43 -41.68 2.36 5.28
CA THR A 43 -42.40 2.97 6.37
C THR A 43 -41.65 2.67 7.67
N ALA A 44 -41.26 3.68 8.41
CA ALA A 44 -40.63 3.54 9.73
C ALA A 44 -41.53 4.24 10.78
N LEU A 45 -42.22 3.47 11.59
CA LEU A 45 -43.28 3.98 12.45
C LEU A 45 -44.35 4.72 11.64
N HIS A 46 -44.54 6.02 11.90
CA HIS A 46 -45.46 6.90 11.16
C HIS A 46 -44.83 7.62 9.98
N HIS A 47 -43.48 7.53 9.82
CA HIS A 47 -42.75 8.17 8.71
C HIS A 47 -42.79 7.30 7.46
N ARG A 48 -43.09 7.91 6.32
CA ARG A 48 -43.06 7.27 5.00
C ARG A 48 -42.03 7.96 4.15
N PHE A 49 -41.20 7.16 3.49
CA PHE A 49 -40.17 7.67 2.57
C PHE A 49 -40.21 6.89 1.27
N THR A 50 -39.97 7.59 0.17
CA THR A 50 -39.55 6.95 -1.08
C THR A 50 -38.02 6.91 -1.14
N VAL A 51 -37.50 5.72 -1.33
CA VAL A 51 -36.04 5.51 -1.44
C VAL A 51 -35.64 5.52 -2.89
N LEU A 52 -34.62 6.32 -3.23
CA LEU A 52 -33.89 6.24 -4.48
C LEU A 52 -32.51 5.68 -4.18
N ALA A 53 -32.15 4.54 -4.75
CA ALA A 53 -30.96 3.80 -4.34
C ALA A 53 -30.15 3.31 -5.54
N GLY A 54 -28.87 2.95 -5.27
CA GLY A 54 -27.97 2.34 -6.23
C GLY A 54 -27.24 3.35 -7.16
N PRO A 55 -26.48 2.84 -8.13
CA PRO A 55 -25.72 3.68 -9.04
C PRO A 55 -26.61 4.62 -9.88
N GLU A 56 -27.84 4.22 -10.16
CA GLU A 56 -28.81 5.05 -10.89
C GLU A 56 -29.15 6.34 -10.10
N ALA A 57 -29.39 6.19 -8.78
CA ALA A 57 -29.65 7.33 -7.91
C ALA A 57 -28.41 8.23 -7.79
N ASN A 58 -27.24 7.64 -7.71
CA ASN A 58 -25.97 8.35 -7.65
C ASN A 58 -25.71 9.14 -8.95
N LEU A 59 -25.97 8.54 -10.09
CA LEU A 59 -25.88 9.22 -11.39
C LEU A 59 -26.92 10.34 -11.54
N PHE A 60 -28.15 10.10 -11.10
CA PHE A 60 -29.19 11.14 -11.06
C PHE A 60 -28.73 12.34 -10.23
N MET A 61 -28.22 12.10 -9.03
CA MET A 61 -27.71 13.15 -8.14
C MET A 61 -26.55 13.94 -8.77
N SER A 62 -25.63 13.25 -9.44
CA SER A 62 -24.44 13.85 -10.05
C SER A 62 -24.77 14.66 -11.32
N ARG A 63 -25.82 14.27 -12.09
CA ARG A 63 -26.15 14.82 -13.40
C ARG A 63 -27.26 15.90 -13.37
N GLY A 64 -27.45 16.58 -12.27
CA GLY A 64 -28.39 17.69 -12.14
C GLY A 64 -29.74 17.34 -11.54
N GLY A 65 -30.06 16.05 -11.30
CA GLY A 65 -31.26 15.62 -10.55
C GLY A 65 -31.29 16.16 -9.14
N ALA A 66 -30.14 16.45 -8.55
CA ALA A 66 -30.05 17.10 -7.26
C ALA A 66 -30.78 18.44 -7.16
N ARG A 67 -30.99 19.16 -8.27
CA ARG A 67 -31.77 20.42 -8.31
C ARG A 67 -33.26 20.20 -8.11
N LYS A 68 -33.76 18.98 -8.34
CA LYS A 68 -35.15 18.57 -8.11
C LYS A 68 -35.42 18.18 -6.67
N LEU A 69 -34.38 18.21 -5.82
CA LEU A 69 -34.42 17.81 -4.44
C LEU A 69 -34.06 18.97 -3.53
N THR A 70 -34.62 18.98 -2.32
CA THR A 70 -34.30 19.98 -1.29
C THR A 70 -33.87 19.30 0.01
N SER A 71 -32.87 19.85 0.66
CA SER A 71 -32.42 19.51 2.01
C SER A 71 -33.08 20.40 3.08
N ALA A 72 -33.59 21.57 2.69
CA ALA A 72 -34.08 22.60 3.60
C ALA A 72 -35.13 22.08 4.61
N ARG A 73 -36.10 21.26 4.15
CA ARG A 73 -37.11 20.67 5.04
C ARG A 73 -36.52 19.62 6.01
N ALA A 74 -35.51 18.89 5.60
CA ALA A 74 -34.86 17.89 6.43
C ALA A 74 -33.99 18.52 7.53
N PHE A 75 -33.32 19.62 7.23
CA PHE A 75 -32.39 20.29 8.14
C PHE A 75 -32.93 21.60 8.73
N GLY A 76 -34.16 22.03 8.36
CA GLY A 76 -34.82 23.18 8.92
C GLY A 76 -34.91 23.16 10.45
N PRO A 77 -35.35 22.04 11.09
CA PRO A 77 -35.38 21.91 12.53
C PRO A 77 -34.04 22.13 13.23
N MET A 78 -32.92 21.83 12.56
CA MET A 78 -31.55 22.11 13.04
C MET A 78 -31.27 23.60 12.98
N ALA A 79 -31.55 24.26 11.86
CA ALA A 79 -31.38 25.69 11.68
C ALA A 79 -32.19 26.52 12.70
N GLU A 80 -33.47 26.07 12.99
CA GLU A 80 -34.32 26.66 14.06
C GLU A 80 -33.71 26.53 15.44
N GLU A 81 -33.25 25.32 15.83
CA GLU A 81 -32.63 25.07 17.14
C GLU A 81 -31.38 25.90 17.35
N LEU A 82 -30.59 26.09 16.29
CA LEU A 82 -29.34 26.86 16.29
C LEU A 82 -29.59 28.37 16.08
N ARG A 83 -30.77 28.80 15.76
CA ARG A 83 -31.08 30.20 15.39
C ARG A 83 -30.13 30.70 14.28
N SER A 84 -29.82 29.83 13.33
CA SER A 84 -28.89 30.11 12.22
C SER A 84 -29.62 29.98 10.88
N PRO A 85 -30.27 31.04 10.40
CA PRO A 85 -31.04 31.01 9.15
C PRO A 85 -30.16 30.74 7.94
N ASN A 86 -28.86 31.02 8.02
CA ASN A 86 -27.89 30.77 6.95
C ASN A 86 -27.11 29.45 7.11
N LEU A 87 -27.60 28.53 7.94
CA LEU A 87 -26.97 27.19 8.10
C LEU A 87 -26.87 26.49 6.74
N LEU A 88 -25.64 26.20 6.28
CA LEU A 88 -25.33 25.76 4.91
C LEU A 88 -26.17 24.56 4.46
N VAL A 89 -26.33 23.55 5.32
CA VAL A 89 -27.06 22.30 4.98
C VAL A 89 -28.55 22.51 4.79
N ALA A 90 -29.11 23.63 5.28
CA ALA A 90 -30.51 24.01 5.12
C ALA A 90 -30.73 25.04 3.99
N GLN A 91 -29.67 25.52 3.32
CA GLN A 91 -29.76 26.45 2.20
C GLN A 91 -29.94 25.73 0.87
N GLU A 92 -30.58 26.42 -0.09
CA GLU A 92 -30.80 25.92 -1.44
C GLU A 92 -30.48 26.98 -2.49
N GLY A 93 -30.32 26.54 -3.75
CA GLY A 93 -30.18 27.40 -4.91
C GLY A 93 -28.98 28.38 -4.86
N SER A 94 -29.23 29.65 -5.16
CA SER A 94 -28.20 30.69 -5.17
C SER A 94 -27.64 30.96 -3.77
N ARG A 95 -28.48 30.93 -2.74
CA ARG A 95 -28.03 31.15 -1.35
C ARG A 95 -27.04 30.08 -0.92
N HIS A 96 -27.34 28.80 -1.16
CA HIS A 96 -26.44 27.70 -0.90
C HIS A 96 -25.11 27.87 -1.67
N THR A 97 -25.19 28.23 -2.95
CA THR A 97 -23.98 28.41 -3.81
C THR A 97 -23.09 29.54 -3.29
N THR A 98 -23.71 30.67 -2.87
CA THR A 98 -22.97 31.82 -2.32
C THR A 98 -22.29 31.44 -0.99
N MET A 99 -23.02 30.84 -0.06
CA MET A 99 -22.47 30.39 1.22
C MET A 99 -21.36 29.36 1.02
N ARG A 100 -21.59 28.39 0.13
CA ARG A 100 -20.57 27.35 -0.16
C ARG A 100 -19.29 27.94 -0.76
N LYS A 101 -19.40 28.91 -1.68
CA LYS A 101 -18.25 29.61 -2.27
C LYS A 101 -17.46 30.36 -1.21
N MET A 102 -18.14 31.03 -0.28
CA MET A 102 -17.52 31.78 0.81
C MET A 102 -16.78 30.86 1.79
N LEU A 103 -17.38 29.70 2.15
CA LEU A 103 -16.82 28.78 3.14
C LEU A 103 -15.71 27.86 2.58
N ARG A 104 -15.70 27.65 1.25
CA ARG A 104 -14.78 26.69 0.59
C ARG A 104 -13.30 26.86 0.96
N PRO A 105 -12.75 28.09 1.07
CA PRO A 105 -11.34 28.26 1.45
C PRO A 105 -10.99 27.65 2.82
N ALA A 106 -11.84 27.82 3.84
CA ALA A 106 -11.60 27.30 5.19
C ALA A 106 -11.69 25.77 5.29
N TYR A 107 -12.43 25.12 4.38
CA TYR A 107 -12.57 23.66 4.31
C TYR A 107 -11.70 23.05 3.22
N SER A 108 -10.83 23.84 2.61
CA SER A 108 -9.96 23.34 1.55
C SER A 108 -8.85 22.45 2.11
N ARG A 109 -8.29 21.64 1.23
CA ARG A 109 -7.11 20.82 1.54
C ARG A 109 -5.93 21.72 1.88
N GLU A 110 -5.75 22.80 1.12
CA GLU A 110 -4.68 23.79 1.32
C GLU A 110 -4.75 24.44 2.71
N ALA A 111 -5.96 24.63 3.26
CA ALA A 111 -6.14 25.13 4.63
C ALA A 111 -5.58 24.13 5.65
N ALA A 112 -5.86 22.83 5.49
CA ALA A 112 -5.31 21.79 6.37
C ALA A 112 -3.80 21.60 6.19
N GLU A 113 -3.31 21.63 4.95
CA GLU A 113 -1.88 21.47 4.63
C GLU A 113 -0.99 22.52 5.31
N ARG A 114 -1.45 23.75 5.40
CA ARG A 114 -0.69 24.83 6.06
C ARG A 114 -0.50 24.65 7.56
N VAL A 115 -1.42 23.98 8.22
CA VAL A 115 -1.35 23.75 9.66
C VAL A 115 -0.87 22.34 10.01
N LEU A 116 -0.43 21.55 9.02
CA LEU A 116 0.01 20.16 9.19
C LEU A 116 1.03 19.95 10.33
N PRO A 117 2.11 20.76 10.46
CA PRO A 117 3.05 20.58 11.57
C PRO A 117 2.38 20.72 12.94
N ARG A 118 1.44 21.68 13.07
CA ARG A 118 0.67 21.90 14.29
C ARG A 118 -0.32 20.77 14.56
N LEU A 119 -0.95 20.24 13.50
CA LEU A 119 -1.84 19.07 13.61
C LEU A 119 -1.07 17.83 14.08
N PHE A 120 0.13 17.63 13.57
CA PHE A 120 1.01 16.53 13.97
C PHE A 120 1.42 16.62 15.44
N GLU A 121 1.92 17.77 15.89
CA GLU A 121 2.31 17.95 17.30
C GLU A 121 1.10 17.83 18.25
N SER A 122 -0.06 18.31 17.86
CA SER A 122 -1.31 18.11 18.61
C SER A 122 -1.67 16.63 18.75
N ALA A 123 -1.59 15.86 17.64
CA ALA A 123 -1.86 14.42 17.68
C ALA A 123 -0.86 13.67 18.58
N ARG A 124 0.44 13.98 18.48
CA ARG A 124 1.47 13.43 19.37
C ARG A 124 1.23 13.79 20.84
N GLY A 125 0.75 15.00 21.10
CA GLY A 125 0.37 15.43 22.45
C GLY A 125 -0.71 14.54 23.04
N VAL A 126 -1.80 14.29 22.31
CA VAL A 126 -2.88 13.39 22.73
C VAL A 126 -2.40 11.96 22.97
N VAL A 127 -1.52 11.44 22.10
CA VAL A 127 -0.98 10.09 22.25
C VAL A 127 -0.08 9.97 23.48
N ARG A 128 0.74 10.98 23.76
CA ARG A 128 1.63 11.01 24.94
C ARG A 128 0.90 11.11 26.28
N GLU A 129 -0.35 11.56 26.29
CA GLU A 129 -1.21 11.52 27.48
C GLU A 129 -1.63 10.10 27.86
N CYS A 130 -1.53 9.15 26.94
CA CYS A 130 -1.88 7.75 27.18
C CYS A 130 -0.69 6.98 27.76
N ALA A 131 -0.89 6.27 28.87
CA ALA A 131 0.17 5.47 29.49
C ALA A 131 0.33 4.12 28.79
N PRO A 132 1.55 3.57 28.68
CA PRO A 132 1.76 2.20 28.23
C PRO A 132 0.93 1.20 29.06
N GLY A 133 0.32 0.22 28.39
CA GLY A 133 -0.61 -0.74 28.98
C GLY A 133 -2.05 -0.24 29.16
N GLN A 134 -2.30 1.05 29.04
CA GLN A 134 -3.64 1.62 29.14
C GLN A 134 -4.54 1.11 28.01
N VAL A 135 -5.80 0.77 28.35
CA VAL A 135 -6.84 0.47 27.36
C VAL A 135 -7.77 1.67 27.26
N VAL A 136 -7.89 2.21 26.04
CA VAL A 136 -8.76 3.35 25.73
C VAL A 136 -9.81 2.91 24.71
N PRO A 137 -11.10 3.23 24.86
CA PRO A 137 -12.08 2.97 23.80
C PRO A 137 -11.63 3.62 22.48
N VAL A 138 -11.60 2.84 21.39
CA VAL A 138 -11.19 3.31 20.04
C VAL A 138 -11.83 4.63 19.68
N ARG A 139 -13.15 4.73 19.89
CA ARG A 139 -13.93 5.93 19.62
C ARG A 139 -13.47 7.14 20.44
N THR A 140 -13.19 6.96 21.73
CA THR A 140 -12.75 8.05 22.61
C THR A 140 -11.39 8.59 22.17
N LEU A 141 -10.47 7.69 21.83
CA LEU A 141 -9.14 8.06 21.32
C LEU A 141 -9.24 8.85 20.01
N MET A 142 -10.02 8.32 19.05
CA MET A 142 -10.21 9.00 17.76
C MET A 142 -10.96 10.33 17.88
N GLN A 143 -11.96 10.42 18.78
CA GLN A 143 -12.63 11.70 19.05
C GLN A 143 -11.65 12.76 19.58
N ARG A 144 -10.76 12.38 20.50
CA ARG A 144 -9.72 13.30 21.01
C ARG A 144 -8.79 13.78 19.89
N LEU A 145 -8.21 12.85 19.13
CA LEU A 145 -7.29 13.14 18.04
C LEU A 145 -7.94 14.04 16.98
N VAL A 146 -9.15 13.69 16.53
CA VAL A 146 -9.86 14.40 15.46
C VAL A 146 -10.36 15.77 15.91
N THR A 147 -10.89 15.90 17.14
CA THR A 147 -11.42 17.18 17.64
C THR A 147 -10.32 18.23 17.70
N GLU A 148 -9.14 17.88 18.18
CA GLU A 148 -7.97 18.76 18.18
C GLU A 148 -7.61 19.25 16.78
N GLN A 149 -7.54 18.31 15.83
CA GLN A 149 -7.12 18.61 14.47
C GLN A 149 -8.15 19.44 13.70
N VAL A 150 -9.44 19.10 13.84
CA VAL A 150 -10.54 19.87 13.23
C VAL A 150 -10.55 21.30 13.73
N GLY A 151 -10.37 21.49 15.04
CA GLY A 151 -10.32 22.81 15.63
C GLY A 151 -9.14 23.66 15.11
N PHE A 152 -7.93 23.10 15.08
CA PHE A 152 -6.78 23.81 14.52
C PHE A 152 -6.94 24.14 13.03
N ALA A 153 -7.46 23.20 12.25
CA ALA A 153 -7.63 23.40 10.81
C ALA A 153 -8.72 24.43 10.47
N ALA A 154 -9.79 24.51 11.25
CA ALA A 154 -10.97 25.30 10.92
C ALA A 154 -11.02 26.70 11.59
N VAL A 155 -10.49 26.82 12.80
CA VAL A 155 -10.55 28.06 13.62
C VAL A 155 -9.22 28.43 14.28
N GLY A 156 -8.15 27.69 14.00
CA GLY A 156 -6.82 27.94 14.55
C GLY A 156 -6.67 27.60 16.04
N HIS A 157 -7.62 26.90 16.64
CA HIS A 157 -7.65 26.57 18.07
C HIS A 157 -7.95 25.08 18.28
N GLY A 158 -7.14 24.38 19.06
CA GLY A 158 -7.38 22.99 19.45
C GLY A 158 -8.59 22.84 20.34
N GLY A 159 -9.22 21.66 20.29
CA GLY A 159 -10.45 21.42 21.04
C GLY A 159 -10.24 21.21 22.53
N GLY A 160 -9.22 20.50 22.95
CA GLY A 160 -9.05 20.05 24.32
C GLY A 160 -10.09 18.97 24.76
N PRO A 161 -9.89 18.38 25.96
CA PRO A 161 -10.77 17.31 26.46
C PRO A 161 -12.20 17.73 26.66
N GLU A 162 -12.43 18.97 27.10
CA GLU A 162 -13.79 19.47 27.40
C GLU A 162 -14.59 19.75 26.11
N VAL A 163 -13.93 20.31 25.08
CA VAL A 163 -14.57 20.49 23.75
C VAL A 163 -14.93 19.14 23.16
N CYS A 164 -14.05 18.16 23.27
CA CYS A 164 -14.33 16.80 22.84
C CYS A 164 -15.58 16.25 23.54
N ARG A 165 -15.68 16.35 24.87
CA ARG A 165 -16.79 15.83 25.68
C ARG A 165 -18.09 16.56 25.41
N PHE A 166 -18.09 17.89 25.52
CA PHE A 166 -19.30 18.68 25.34
C PHE A 166 -19.73 18.78 23.88
N GLY A 167 -18.78 18.91 22.97
CA GLY A 167 -19.03 18.93 21.53
C GLY A 167 -19.66 17.63 21.04
N ALA A 168 -19.22 16.46 21.53
CA ALA A 168 -19.81 15.17 21.20
C ALA A 168 -21.26 15.05 21.69
N GLU A 169 -21.56 15.43 22.94
CA GLU A 169 -22.93 15.43 23.47
C GLU A 169 -23.83 16.40 22.68
N PHE A 170 -23.31 17.58 22.37
CA PHE A 170 -24.02 18.61 21.61
C PHE A 170 -24.34 18.13 20.19
N SER A 171 -23.32 17.69 19.42
CA SER A 171 -23.43 17.27 18.03
C SER A 171 -24.36 16.05 17.89
N ARG A 172 -24.20 15.03 18.74
CA ARG A 172 -25.01 13.80 18.70
C ARG A 172 -26.47 14.07 19.01
N THR A 173 -26.75 14.86 20.06
CA THR A 173 -28.12 15.15 20.45
C THR A 173 -28.80 16.04 19.42
N LEU A 174 -28.13 17.08 18.94
CA LEU A 174 -28.65 17.94 17.90
C LEU A 174 -28.97 17.15 16.62
N THR A 175 -28.04 16.35 16.13
CA THR A 175 -28.21 15.53 14.92
C THR A 175 -29.34 14.51 15.11
N GLY A 176 -29.35 13.79 16.23
CA GLY A 176 -30.35 12.78 16.51
C GLY A 176 -31.76 13.34 16.58
N ALA A 177 -31.96 14.47 17.27
CA ALA A 177 -33.26 15.10 17.42
C ALA A 177 -33.70 15.85 16.15
N SER A 178 -32.79 16.54 15.47
CA SER A 178 -33.11 17.32 14.26
C SER A 178 -33.46 16.45 13.05
N LEU A 179 -32.81 15.29 12.91
CA LEU A 179 -33.11 14.32 11.85
C LEU A 179 -34.22 13.33 12.20
N GLY A 180 -34.91 13.54 13.32
CA GLY A 180 -36.05 12.69 13.74
C GLY A 180 -35.67 11.27 14.17
N ARG A 181 -34.38 10.99 14.41
CA ARG A 181 -33.88 9.69 14.92
C ARG A 181 -34.15 9.55 16.40
N TRP A 182 -34.15 10.67 17.13
CA TRP A 182 -34.52 10.79 18.54
C TRP A 182 -35.68 11.76 18.70
N PRO A 183 -36.51 11.61 19.75
CA PRO A 183 -37.59 12.56 20.06
C PRO A 183 -37.03 13.97 20.35
N ARG A 184 -37.70 15.01 19.87
CA ARG A 184 -37.26 16.42 20.04
C ARG A 184 -37.05 16.85 21.50
N TRP A 185 -37.72 16.20 22.48
CA TRP A 185 -37.54 16.50 23.90
C TRP A 185 -36.10 16.20 24.40
N TYR A 186 -35.29 15.43 23.65
CA TYR A 186 -33.87 15.28 23.98
C TYR A 186 -33.12 16.62 23.99
N LEU A 187 -33.56 17.62 23.20
CA LEU A 187 -32.99 18.99 23.21
C LEU A 187 -33.30 19.75 24.53
N TRP A 188 -34.24 19.24 25.37
CA TRP A 188 -34.53 19.84 26.66
C TRP A 188 -33.75 19.21 27.81
N ARG A 189 -33.05 18.12 27.57
CA ARG A 189 -32.26 17.43 28.59
C ARG A 189 -31.15 18.36 29.11
N SER A 190 -30.85 18.26 30.41
CA SER A 190 -29.82 19.09 31.06
C SER A 190 -28.43 18.87 30.47
N GLY A 191 -28.11 17.64 30.05
CA GLY A 191 -26.85 17.30 29.37
C GLY A 191 -26.65 18.10 28.08
N TYR A 192 -27.64 18.07 27.19
CA TYR A 192 -27.58 18.85 25.95
C TYR A 192 -27.49 20.35 26.19
N ARG A 193 -28.33 20.88 27.10
CA ARG A 193 -28.34 22.32 27.42
C ARG A 193 -27.00 22.82 27.97
N LYS A 194 -26.34 22.01 28.83
CA LYS A 194 -25.02 22.31 29.35
C LYS A 194 -23.97 22.27 28.23
N ALA A 195 -24.06 21.24 27.36
CA ALA A 195 -23.17 21.09 26.23
C ALA A 195 -23.30 22.26 25.21
N LYS A 196 -24.56 22.64 24.90
CA LYS A 196 -24.86 23.78 24.03
C LYS A 196 -24.27 25.08 24.59
N ALA A 197 -24.54 25.38 25.87
CA ALA A 197 -24.02 26.59 26.53
C ALA A 197 -22.48 26.62 26.57
N TYR A 198 -21.83 25.48 26.79
CA TYR A 198 -20.37 25.39 26.74
C TYR A 198 -19.82 25.69 25.33
N MET A 199 -20.42 25.11 24.29
CA MET A 199 -20.00 25.33 22.91
C MET A 199 -20.25 26.78 22.45
N GLU A 200 -21.38 27.38 22.82
CA GLU A 200 -21.67 28.80 22.56
C GLU A 200 -20.66 29.71 23.26
N ALA A 201 -20.31 29.43 24.53
CA ALA A 201 -19.27 30.15 25.23
C ALA A 201 -17.87 30.01 24.59
N LEU A 202 -17.57 28.83 24.07
CA LEU A 202 -16.35 28.60 23.27
C LEU A 202 -16.33 29.50 22.04
N ALA A 203 -17.42 29.55 21.27
CA ALA A 203 -17.52 30.38 20.07
C ALA A 203 -17.31 31.86 20.40
N HIS A 204 -17.95 32.35 21.45
CA HIS A 204 -17.76 33.74 21.91
C HIS A 204 -16.29 34.04 22.23
N ARG A 205 -15.60 33.18 22.99
CA ARG A 205 -14.18 33.34 23.26
C ARG A 205 -13.33 33.39 21.97
N LEU A 206 -13.55 32.44 21.06
CA LEU A 206 -12.83 32.39 19.77
C LEU A 206 -13.03 33.65 18.93
N ILE A 207 -14.26 34.23 18.96
CA ILE A 207 -14.58 35.47 18.26
C ILE A 207 -13.89 36.68 18.97
N GLU A 208 -13.92 36.73 20.28
CA GLU A 208 -13.28 37.79 21.08
C GLU A 208 -11.76 37.75 20.91
N ASP A 209 -11.14 36.60 21.02
CA ASP A 209 -9.72 36.39 20.81
C ASP A 209 -9.28 36.87 19.40
N ARG A 210 -10.10 36.51 18.37
CA ARG A 210 -9.85 36.96 17.02
C ARG A 210 -10.02 38.46 16.82
N ARG A 211 -10.98 39.10 17.51
CA ARG A 211 -11.13 40.56 17.50
C ARG A 211 -9.94 41.26 18.16
N ALA A 212 -9.43 40.71 19.27
CA ALA A 212 -8.27 41.23 19.97
C ALA A 212 -6.96 41.07 19.21
N ALA A 213 -6.83 39.97 18.43
CA ALA A 213 -5.66 39.64 17.62
C ALA A 213 -6.07 39.27 16.20
N PRO A 214 -6.41 40.23 15.31
CA PRO A 214 -6.73 39.99 13.93
C PRO A 214 -5.56 39.33 13.19
N ARG A 215 -5.87 38.44 12.22
CA ARG A 215 -4.85 37.89 11.33
C ARG A 215 -4.32 38.95 10.36
N ALA A 216 -3.10 38.76 9.90
CA ALA A 216 -2.54 39.58 8.83
C ALA A 216 -3.30 39.33 7.50
N ASP A 217 -3.43 40.35 6.67
CA ASP A 217 -4.13 40.26 5.37
C ASP A 217 -3.52 39.24 4.42
N THR A 218 -2.25 38.84 4.66
CA THR A 218 -1.55 37.80 3.90
C THR A 218 -1.88 36.36 4.33
N GLU A 219 -2.56 36.19 5.48
CA GLU A 219 -2.97 34.89 5.99
C GLU A 219 -4.32 34.48 5.38
N VAL A 220 -4.48 33.19 5.16
CA VAL A 220 -5.76 32.66 4.66
C VAL A 220 -6.77 32.63 5.78
N SER A 221 -7.93 33.21 5.49
CA SER A 221 -9.09 33.28 6.36
C SER A 221 -9.57 31.90 6.81
N ASP A 222 -9.77 31.73 8.11
CA ASP A 222 -10.48 30.60 8.69
C ASP A 222 -11.99 30.90 8.88
N LEU A 223 -12.72 29.98 9.53
CA LEU A 223 -14.17 30.18 9.74
C LEU A 223 -14.48 31.42 10.57
N ALA A 224 -13.68 31.75 11.60
CA ALA A 224 -13.91 32.92 12.41
C ALA A 224 -13.77 34.21 11.57
N ASP A 225 -12.71 34.33 10.78
CA ASP A 225 -12.51 35.47 9.87
C ASP A 225 -13.65 35.60 8.86
N ILE A 226 -14.04 34.47 8.22
CA ILE A 226 -15.09 34.43 7.20
C ILE A 226 -16.44 34.93 7.75
N PHE A 227 -16.86 34.46 8.93
CA PHE A 227 -18.13 34.86 9.50
C PHE A 227 -18.12 36.25 10.15
N MET A 228 -16.96 36.69 10.69
CA MET A 228 -16.82 38.04 11.29
C MET A 228 -16.78 39.16 10.23
N THR A 229 -16.16 38.91 9.08
CA THR A 229 -15.96 39.93 8.05
C THR A 229 -16.86 39.77 6.85
N GLY A 230 -17.39 38.56 6.64
CA GLY A 230 -18.24 38.21 5.51
C GLY A 230 -19.66 38.81 5.59
N ARG A 231 -20.39 38.56 4.51
CA ARG A 231 -21.78 38.96 4.38
C ARG A 231 -22.65 37.76 4.07
N ASP A 232 -23.88 37.77 4.55
CA ASP A 232 -24.89 36.77 4.20
C ASP A 232 -25.25 36.85 2.69
N PRO A 233 -26.00 35.91 2.15
CA PRO A 233 -26.41 35.93 0.73
C PRO A 233 -27.24 37.16 0.32
N ASP A 234 -27.78 37.92 1.29
CA ASP A 234 -28.53 39.16 1.05
C ASP A 234 -27.65 40.40 1.19
N GLY A 235 -26.34 40.24 1.44
CA GLY A 235 -25.38 41.32 1.58
C GLY A 235 -25.34 41.96 3.00
N ARG A 236 -26.00 41.36 4.00
CA ARG A 236 -26.06 41.84 5.38
C ARG A 236 -24.96 41.20 6.23
N PRO A 237 -24.54 41.84 7.34
CA PRO A 237 -23.75 41.14 8.34
C PRO A 237 -24.47 39.90 8.86
N PHE A 238 -23.71 38.84 9.19
CA PHE A 238 -24.27 37.65 9.80
C PHE A 238 -24.91 37.97 11.16
N GLU A 239 -26.05 37.33 11.45
CA GLU A 239 -26.70 37.41 12.77
C GLU A 239 -25.90 36.58 13.79
N ASP A 240 -26.12 36.82 15.10
CA ASP A 240 -25.39 36.15 16.18
C ASP A 240 -25.41 34.62 16.09
N GLY A 241 -26.55 34.02 15.72
CA GLY A 241 -26.67 32.59 15.53
C GLY A 241 -25.80 32.07 14.39
N ASP A 242 -25.78 32.77 13.25
CA ASP A 242 -24.94 32.41 12.10
C ASP A 242 -23.45 32.55 12.45
N LEU A 243 -23.07 33.61 13.18
CA LEU A 243 -21.70 33.86 13.60
C LEU A 243 -21.21 32.75 14.56
N ILE A 244 -21.99 32.47 15.63
CA ILE A 244 -21.66 31.44 16.62
C ILE A 244 -21.54 30.05 15.97
N TYR A 245 -22.56 29.63 15.24
CA TYR A 245 -22.59 28.28 14.66
C TYR A 245 -21.84 28.16 13.34
N GLY A 246 -21.52 29.27 12.72
CA GLY A 246 -20.55 29.34 11.64
C GLY A 246 -19.14 29.01 12.12
N VAL A 247 -18.71 29.61 13.23
CA VAL A 247 -17.41 29.33 13.88
C VAL A 247 -17.38 27.89 14.41
N LEU A 248 -18.48 27.38 14.99
CA LEU A 248 -18.58 26.00 15.47
C LEU A 248 -18.82 24.97 14.37
N GLY A 249 -19.06 25.40 13.12
CA GLY A 249 -19.54 24.54 12.04
C GLY A 249 -18.68 23.31 11.81
N ALA A 250 -17.36 23.45 11.87
CA ALA A 250 -16.42 22.33 11.71
C ALA A 250 -16.50 21.32 12.87
N PHE A 251 -16.65 21.78 14.11
CA PHE A 251 -16.82 20.88 15.27
C PHE A 251 -18.13 20.11 15.17
N VAL A 252 -19.25 20.80 14.83
CA VAL A 252 -20.57 20.17 14.74
C VAL A 252 -20.63 19.14 13.62
N ALA A 253 -20.08 19.45 12.44
CA ALA A 253 -20.16 18.59 11.27
C ALA A 253 -19.04 17.56 11.18
N GLY A 254 -17.81 17.92 11.63
CA GLY A 254 -16.59 17.16 11.39
C GLY A 254 -16.19 16.22 12.52
N MET A 255 -16.41 16.60 13.77
CA MET A 255 -15.85 15.89 14.91
C MET A 255 -16.33 14.42 15.00
N ASP A 256 -17.64 14.19 15.07
CA ASP A 256 -18.19 12.85 15.21
C ASP A 256 -18.04 12.01 13.94
N THR A 257 -18.20 12.63 12.76
CA THR A 257 -18.14 11.92 11.48
C THR A 257 -16.71 11.45 11.16
N ALA A 258 -15.73 12.32 11.32
CA ALA A 258 -14.32 11.97 11.08
C ALA A 258 -13.78 11.03 12.17
N ALA A 259 -14.19 11.20 13.44
CA ALA A 259 -13.82 10.27 14.50
C ALA A 259 -14.42 8.87 14.29
N SER A 260 -15.65 8.76 13.78
CA SER A 260 -16.25 7.47 13.42
C SER A 260 -15.47 6.81 12.28
N ALA A 261 -15.18 7.56 11.22
CA ALA A 261 -14.37 7.05 10.09
C ALA A 261 -12.99 6.56 10.55
N GLY A 262 -12.28 7.36 11.37
CA GLY A 262 -10.99 6.98 11.95
C GLY A 262 -11.08 5.78 12.90
N SER A 263 -12.19 5.64 13.65
CA SER A 263 -12.39 4.50 14.53
C SER A 263 -12.57 3.19 13.78
N PHE A 264 -13.37 3.19 12.72
CA PHE A 264 -13.52 2.02 11.84
C PHE A 264 -12.21 1.71 11.11
N LEU A 265 -11.49 2.72 10.62
CA LEU A 265 -10.18 2.54 9.99
C LEU A 265 -9.18 1.89 10.95
N LEU A 266 -9.05 2.42 12.15
CA LEU A 266 -8.11 1.87 13.14
C LEU A 266 -8.47 0.44 13.50
N TRP A 267 -9.76 0.14 13.69
CA TRP A 267 -10.23 -1.21 13.95
C TRP A 267 -9.91 -2.16 12.78
N GLU A 268 -10.16 -1.77 11.52
CA GLU A 268 -9.85 -2.59 10.34
C GLU A 268 -8.35 -2.86 10.21
N LEU A 269 -7.50 -1.88 10.50
CA LEU A 269 -6.04 -2.06 10.48
C LEU A 269 -5.58 -3.02 11.58
N LEU A 270 -6.06 -2.84 12.81
CA LEU A 270 -5.61 -3.65 13.96
C LEU A 270 -6.05 -5.13 13.90
N ARG A 271 -7.10 -5.44 13.14
CA ARG A 271 -7.54 -6.83 12.93
C ARG A 271 -6.82 -7.54 11.77
N GLN A 272 -6.02 -6.82 10.99
CA GLN A 272 -5.32 -7.31 9.79
C GLN A 272 -3.81 -7.05 9.91
N PRO A 273 -3.05 -7.94 10.56
CA PRO A 273 -1.63 -7.70 10.88
C PRO A 273 -0.75 -7.40 9.66
N GLU A 274 -0.99 -8.07 8.53
CA GLU A 274 -0.24 -7.86 7.30
C GLU A 274 -0.48 -6.47 6.71
N LEU A 275 -1.75 -6.02 6.69
CA LEU A 275 -2.09 -4.68 6.23
C LEU A 275 -1.54 -3.62 7.18
N LEU A 276 -1.64 -3.85 8.51
CA LEU A 276 -1.09 -2.95 9.52
C LEU A 276 0.43 -2.78 9.34
N ALA A 277 1.16 -3.87 9.11
CA ALA A 277 2.60 -3.81 8.87
C ALA A 277 2.94 -2.92 7.66
N ARG A 278 2.24 -3.09 6.53
CA ARG A 278 2.41 -2.25 5.33
C ARG A 278 2.11 -0.77 5.59
N VAL A 279 1.05 -0.49 6.35
CA VAL A 279 0.67 0.88 6.72
C VAL A 279 1.71 1.51 7.65
N VAL A 280 2.19 0.75 8.63
CA VAL A 280 3.24 1.22 9.55
C VAL A 280 4.52 1.56 8.80
N ASP A 281 4.89 0.74 7.81
CA ASP A 281 6.05 1.00 6.96
C ASP A 281 5.91 2.31 6.15
N GLU A 282 4.75 2.55 5.54
CA GLU A 282 4.47 3.81 4.83
C GLU A 282 4.50 5.02 5.78
N VAL A 283 3.98 4.85 7.00
CA VAL A 283 3.96 5.90 8.03
C VAL A 283 5.39 6.24 8.44
N ASP A 284 6.21 5.25 8.78
CA ASP A 284 7.59 5.49 9.20
C ASP A 284 8.41 6.15 8.09
N GLU A 285 8.17 5.77 6.82
CA GLU A 285 8.79 6.41 5.66
C GLU A 285 8.35 7.88 5.52
N ALA A 286 7.06 8.16 5.63
CA ALA A 286 6.53 9.51 5.45
C ALA A 286 6.94 10.48 6.57
N PHE A 287 7.30 9.95 7.75
CA PHE A 287 7.69 10.71 8.93
C PHE A 287 9.21 10.70 9.18
N ALA A 288 10.00 10.09 8.28
CA ALA A 288 11.45 9.91 8.48
C ALA A 288 12.21 11.22 8.67
N ASP A 289 11.78 12.31 8.01
CA ASP A 289 12.41 13.62 8.06
C ASP A 289 11.65 14.61 8.96
N GLY A 290 10.74 14.13 9.80
CA GLY A 290 9.92 14.95 10.70
C GLY A 290 8.43 14.92 10.38
N PRO A 291 7.67 16.00 10.65
CA PRO A 291 6.25 16.05 10.34
C PRO A 291 5.98 15.75 8.86
N PRO A 292 4.94 14.93 8.53
CA PRO A 292 4.69 14.57 7.16
C PRO A 292 4.28 15.79 6.34
N THR A 293 4.69 15.81 5.07
CA THR A 293 4.16 16.79 4.11
C THR A 293 2.80 16.33 3.60
N ALA A 294 2.03 17.26 3.03
CA ALA A 294 0.79 16.91 2.33
C ALA A 294 1.01 15.93 1.19
N GLN A 295 2.15 16.02 0.52
CA GLN A 295 2.55 15.05 -0.50
C GLN A 295 2.84 13.69 0.10
N GLY A 296 3.58 13.62 1.22
CA GLY A 296 3.85 12.37 1.95
C GLY A 296 2.56 11.67 2.37
N LEU A 297 1.59 12.41 2.95
CA LEU A 297 0.27 11.85 3.28
C LEU A 297 -0.46 11.26 2.07
N ARG A 298 -0.37 11.91 0.91
CA ARG A 298 -1.00 11.41 -0.32
C ARG A 298 -0.30 10.18 -0.91
N GLN A 299 0.98 10.02 -0.67
CA GLN A 299 1.79 8.90 -1.13
C GLN A 299 1.61 7.65 -0.26
N MET A 300 1.05 7.76 0.95
CA MET A 300 0.68 6.61 1.78
C MET A 300 -0.46 5.82 1.13
N ARG A 301 -0.09 4.99 0.17
CA ARG A 301 -1.01 4.24 -0.70
C ARG A 301 -1.90 3.28 0.09
N TRP A 302 -1.29 2.54 1.03
CA TRP A 302 -1.99 1.53 1.83
C TRP A 302 -2.90 2.17 2.88
N LEU A 303 -2.41 3.17 3.61
CA LEU A 303 -3.24 3.89 4.58
C LEU A 303 -4.41 4.60 3.91
N ARG A 304 -4.16 5.28 2.80
CA ARG A 304 -5.22 5.97 2.03
C ARG A 304 -6.21 4.98 1.42
N GLY A 305 -5.73 3.87 0.85
CA GLY A 305 -6.61 2.81 0.33
C GLY A 305 -7.47 2.19 1.42
N ALA A 306 -6.89 1.89 2.59
CA ALA A 306 -7.63 1.42 3.76
C ALA A 306 -8.68 2.43 4.24
N TYR A 307 -8.38 3.72 4.23
CA TYR A 307 -9.35 4.77 4.54
C TYR A 307 -10.54 4.80 3.57
N LEU A 308 -10.28 4.74 2.27
CA LEU A 308 -11.35 4.73 1.27
C LEU A 308 -12.19 3.46 1.37
N GLU A 309 -11.57 2.30 1.61
CA GLU A 309 -12.28 1.04 1.82
C GLU A 309 -13.11 1.06 3.11
N THR A 310 -12.60 1.71 4.16
CA THR A 310 -13.38 1.96 5.38
C THR A 310 -14.63 2.78 5.08
N LEU A 311 -14.52 3.86 4.31
CA LEU A 311 -15.68 4.68 3.94
C LEU A 311 -16.66 3.94 3.03
N ARG A 312 -16.20 2.96 2.26
CA ARG A 312 -17.04 2.09 1.45
C ARG A 312 -17.83 1.11 2.31
N MET A 313 -17.13 0.39 3.21
CA MET A 313 -17.72 -0.69 4.00
C MET A 313 -18.45 -0.19 5.25
N HIS A 314 -17.99 0.92 5.83
CA HIS A 314 -18.55 1.54 7.05
C HIS A 314 -18.99 2.98 6.76
N PRO A 315 -19.96 3.19 5.84
CA PRO A 315 -20.37 4.53 5.45
C PRO A 315 -21.00 5.27 6.63
N ILE A 316 -20.52 6.49 6.91
CA ILE A 316 -21.01 7.30 8.03
C ILE A 316 -22.41 7.88 7.70
N ASN A 317 -22.61 8.30 6.46
CA ASN A 317 -23.90 8.77 5.95
C ASN A 317 -24.51 7.71 5.03
N ILE A 318 -25.22 6.74 5.60
CA ILE A 318 -25.78 5.58 4.89
C ILE A 318 -26.81 6.01 3.85
N ALA A 319 -27.68 6.95 4.18
CA ALA A 319 -28.68 7.51 3.29
C ALA A 319 -28.89 9.01 3.58
N LEU A 320 -29.14 9.78 2.52
CA LEU A 320 -29.28 11.23 2.58
C LEU A 320 -30.76 11.61 2.59
N PRO A 321 -31.30 12.22 3.68
CA PRO A 321 -32.69 12.69 3.71
C PRO A 321 -32.85 13.89 2.79
N ARG A 322 -33.91 13.87 1.96
CA ARG A 322 -34.30 14.93 1.02
C ARG A 322 -35.82 15.02 0.95
N HIS A 323 -36.32 16.06 0.29
CA HIS A 323 -37.68 16.14 -0.21
C HIS A 323 -37.67 16.48 -1.68
N ALA A 324 -38.68 16.05 -2.41
CA ALA A 324 -38.86 16.49 -3.77
C ALA A 324 -39.20 17.99 -3.80
N ALA A 325 -38.38 18.80 -4.47
CA ALA A 325 -38.64 20.25 -4.65
C ALA A 325 -39.72 20.50 -5.70
N GLU A 326 -39.82 19.62 -6.68
CA GLU A 326 -40.79 19.62 -7.78
C GLU A 326 -41.23 18.18 -8.08
N THR A 327 -42.32 18.02 -8.83
CA THR A 327 -42.71 16.69 -9.33
C THR A 327 -41.76 16.26 -10.45
N PHE A 328 -41.23 15.04 -10.37
CA PHE A 328 -40.32 14.49 -11.39
C PHE A 328 -40.48 12.98 -11.58
N GLU A 329 -39.91 12.45 -12.63
CA GLU A 329 -39.85 11.02 -12.89
C GLU A 329 -38.47 10.44 -12.60
N PHE A 330 -38.41 9.29 -11.95
CA PHE A 330 -37.18 8.54 -11.71
C PHE A 330 -37.46 7.03 -11.70
N GLY A 331 -36.68 6.24 -12.45
CA GLY A 331 -36.82 4.79 -12.53
C GLY A 331 -38.20 4.30 -13.02
N GLY A 332 -38.90 5.09 -13.81
CA GLY A 332 -40.24 4.79 -14.32
C GLY A 332 -41.36 5.13 -13.34
N TYR A 333 -41.06 5.75 -12.19
CA TYR A 333 -42.03 6.19 -11.20
C TYR A 333 -42.12 7.71 -11.12
N ARG A 334 -43.32 8.18 -10.86
CA ARG A 334 -43.59 9.60 -10.61
C ARG A 334 -43.44 9.89 -9.11
N ILE A 335 -42.58 10.86 -8.78
CA ILE A 335 -42.31 11.38 -7.44
C ILE A 335 -42.98 12.75 -7.33
N GLU A 336 -43.85 12.91 -6.35
CA GLU A 336 -44.61 14.16 -6.20
C GLU A 336 -43.83 15.22 -5.43
N ALA A 337 -44.04 16.49 -5.78
CA ALA A 337 -43.49 17.63 -5.04
C ALA A 337 -43.82 17.55 -3.55
N GLY A 338 -42.81 17.75 -2.69
CA GLY A 338 -42.95 17.66 -1.23
C GLY A 338 -42.81 16.26 -0.66
N GLU A 339 -42.70 15.21 -1.49
CA GLU A 339 -42.55 13.82 -0.99
C GLU A 339 -41.20 13.64 -0.25
N PRO A 340 -41.24 13.04 0.96
CA PRO A 340 -40.02 12.72 1.71
C PRO A 340 -39.23 11.60 1.03
N LEU A 341 -37.93 11.83 0.84
CA LEU A 341 -37.03 10.93 0.13
C LEU A 341 -35.85 10.52 1.01
N LEU A 342 -35.36 9.30 0.79
CA LEU A 342 -34.07 8.83 1.26
C LEU A 342 -33.22 8.43 0.06
N ILE A 343 -32.08 9.09 -0.13
CA ILE A 343 -31.15 8.73 -1.19
C ILE A 343 -30.17 7.69 -0.64
N GLY A 344 -30.35 6.42 -1.02
CA GLY A 344 -29.52 5.29 -0.62
C GLY A 344 -28.23 5.22 -1.44
N ALA A 345 -27.41 6.28 -1.37
CA ALA A 345 -26.22 6.43 -2.19
C ALA A 345 -25.19 5.31 -1.97
N THR A 346 -25.14 4.78 -0.74
CA THR A 346 -24.16 3.75 -0.35
C THR A 346 -24.54 2.33 -0.75
N VAL A 347 -25.75 2.10 -1.29
CA VAL A 347 -26.13 0.80 -1.84
C VAL A 347 -25.16 0.36 -2.95
N ALA A 348 -24.70 1.29 -3.78
CA ALA A 348 -23.74 1.04 -4.83
C ALA A 348 -22.41 0.45 -4.31
N HIS A 349 -22.00 0.79 -3.09
CA HIS A 349 -20.77 0.31 -2.45
C HIS A 349 -20.73 -1.22 -2.25
N PHE A 350 -21.90 -1.88 -2.25
CA PHE A 350 -22.04 -3.31 -1.95
C PHE A 350 -22.51 -4.14 -3.15
N LEU A 351 -22.52 -3.57 -4.34
CA LEU A 351 -22.94 -4.28 -5.54
C LEU A 351 -21.75 -5.02 -6.18
N PRO A 352 -21.82 -6.37 -6.35
CA PRO A 352 -20.68 -7.18 -6.82
C PRO A 352 -20.15 -6.80 -8.21
N HIS A 353 -21.00 -6.25 -9.07
CA HIS A 353 -20.59 -5.81 -10.42
C HIS A 353 -19.80 -4.48 -10.41
N LEU A 354 -19.86 -3.71 -9.32
CA LEU A 354 -19.07 -2.49 -9.10
C LEU A 354 -17.84 -2.76 -8.24
N PHE A 355 -18.02 -3.57 -7.19
CA PHE A 355 -16.99 -3.97 -6.24
C PHE A 355 -17.04 -5.50 -6.07
N PRO A 356 -16.22 -6.28 -6.80
CA PRO A 356 -16.12 -7.72 -6.62
C PRO A 356 -15.82 -8.08 -5.16
N ASP A 357 -16.46 -9.13 -4.63
CA ASP A 357 -16.40 -9.51 -3.22
C ASP A 357 -16.64 -8.34 -2.26
N PRO A 358 -17.80 -7.66 -2.32
CA PRO A 358 -18.01 -6.36 -1.71
C PRO A 358 -17.94 -6.36 -0.17
N PHE A 359 -17.98 -7.51 0.47
CA PHE A 359 -17.89 -7.68 1.92
C PHE A 359 -16.48 -8.02 2.41
N ARG A 360 -15.51 -8.19 1.49
CA ARG A 360 -14.11 -8.32 1.83
C ARG A 360 -13.47 -6.94 1.90
N PHE A 361 -12.76 -6.66 3.00
CA PHE A 361 -11.95 -5.42 3.12
C PHE A 361 -10.70 -5.54 2.24
N ASP A 362 -10.59 -4.69 1.25
CA ASP A 362 -9.54 -4.76 0.22
C ASP A 362 -9.13 -3.36 -0.26
N PRO A 363 -8.10 -2.77 0.35
CA PRO A 363 -7.59 -1.44 -0.03
C PRO A 363 -7.12 -1.32 -1.48
N GLU A 364 -6.73 -2.42 -2.11
CA GLU A 364 -6.21 -2.42 -3.49
C GLU A 364 -7.27 -2.08 -4.55
N ARG A 365 -8.56 -2.08 -4.19
CA ARG A 365 -9.65 -1.63 -5.05
C ARG A 365 -9.45 -0.21 -5.58
N PHE A 366 -8.79 0.63 -4.79
CA PHE A 366 -8.53 2.04 -5.07
C PHE A 366 -7.20 2.27 -5.78
N PHE A 367 -6.45 1.20 -6.08
CA PHE A 367 -5.17 1.27 -6.76
C PHE A 367 -5.33 1.03 -8.27
N ALA A 368 -4.45 1.68 -9.07
CA ALA A 368 -4.33 1.33 -10.47
C ALA A 368 -3.79 -0.11 -10.63
N PRO A 369 -4.26 -0.91 -11.57
CA PRO A 369 -5.24 -0.54 -12.60
C PRO A 369 -6.71 -0.70 -12.20
N ARG A 370 -7.02 -1.24 -11.00
CA ARG A 370 -8.40 -1.58 -10.59
C ARG A 370 -9.30 -0.34 -10.52
N ASN A 371 -8.93 0.68 -9.71
CA ASN A 371 -9.67 1.94 -9.59
C ASN A 371 -11.20 1.77 -9.57
N GLU A 372 -11.72 0.83 -8.76
CA GLU A 372 -13.14 0.43 -8.75
C GLU A 372 -14.07 1.59 -8.36
N ASP A 373 -13.56 2.55 -7.59
CA ASP A 373 -14.25 3.78 -7.19
C ASP A 373 -14.52 4.75 -8.36
N LYS A 374 -13.79 4.63 -9.48
CA LYS A 374 -13.92 5.51 -10.65
C LYS A 374 -15.08 5.14 -11.55
N GLN A 375 -15.72 3.99 -11.34
CA GLN A 375 -16.90 3.60 -12.09
C GLN A 375 -18.05 4.59 -11.83
N PRO A 376 -18.79 5.02 -12.87
CA PRO A 376 -19.85 6.01 -12.71
C PRO A 376 -20.93 5.59 -11.71
N GLY A 377 -21.14 6.38 -10.67
CA GLY A 377 -22.12 6.13 -9.64
C GLY A 377 -21.74 5.08 -8.59
N ALA A 378 -20.54 4.49 -8.65
CA ALA A 378 -20.12 3.43 -7.75
C ALA A 378 -19.85 3.93 -6.31
N PHE A 379 -19.13 5.03 -6.16
CA PHE A 379 -18.57 5.46 -4.88
C PHE A 379 -19.00 6.88 -4.49
N ALA A 380 -19.68 7.01 -3.35
CA ALA A 380 -20.27 8.27 -2.89
C ALA A 380 -20.17 8.49 -1.36
N PRO A 381 -18.98 8.33 -0.74
CA PRO A 381 -18.84 8.36 0.72
C PRO A 381 -19.14 9.72 1.33
N TYR A 382 -19.00 10.79 0.56
CA TYR A 382 -19.24 12.19 0.96
C TYR A 382 -20.54 12.77 0.41
N GLY A 383 -21.44 11.93 -0.08
CA GLY A 383 -22.61 12.35 -0.82
C GLY A 383 -22.32 12.85 -2.23
N LEU A 384 -23.33 13.38 -2.89
CA LEU A 384 -23.28 13.74 -4.30
C LEU A 384 -24.02 15.05 -4.61
N GLY A 385 -23.73 15.63 -5.78
CA GLY A 385 -24.39 16.83 -6.27
C GLY A 385 -23.92 18.11 -5.56
N HIS A 386 -24.76 19.13 -5.54
CA HIS A 386 -24.38 20.44 -4.98
C HIS A 386 -24.23 20.45 -3.46
N HIS A 387 -24.82 19.49 -2.74
CA HIS A 387 -24.62 19.26 -1.31
C HIS A 387 -23.54 18.20 -0.97
N VAL A 388 -22.62 17.89 -1.88
CA VAL A 388 -21.45 17.06 -1.55
C VAL A 388 -20.68 17.67 -0.36
N CYS A 389 -20.12 16.85 0.51
CA CYS A 389 -19.43 17.32 1.71
C CYS A 389 -18.37 18.40 1.37
N LEU A 390 -18.47 19.56 2.02
CA LEU A 390 -17.53 20.66 1.83
C LEU A 390 -16.15 20.35 2.39
N GLY A 391 -16.12 19.63 3.53
CA GLY A 391 -14.90 19.26 4.24
C GLY A 391 -14.25 17.94 3.80
N ALA A 392 -14.65 17.33 2.66
CA ALA A 392 -14.13 16.02 2.26
C ALA A 392 -12.60 15.95 2.19
N GLY A 393 -11.95 16.96 1.58
CA GLY A 393 -10.49 17.02 1.48
C GLY A 393 -9.79 17.23 2.81
N GLN A 394 -10.36 18.03 3.68
CA GLN A 394 -9.85 18.26 5.04
C GLN A 394 -10.03 17.02 5.92
N ALA A 395 -11.19 16.35 5.82
CA ALA A 395 -11.49 15.13 6.58
C ALA A 395 -10.51 14.00 6.24
N GLU A 396 -10.16 13.83 4.97
CA GLU A 396 -9.14 12.86 4.53
C GLU A 396 -7.81 13.13 5.25
N ILE A 397 -7.29 14.37 5.22
CA ILE A 397 -6.04 14.75 5.86
C ILE A 397 -6.08 14.52 7.37
N VAL A 398 -7.13 14.98 8.04
CA VAL A 398 -7.30 14.86 9.49
C VAL A 398 -7.32 13.40 9.94
N VAL A 399 -8.09 12.54 9.28
CA VAL A 399 -8.18 11.12 9.66
C VAL A 399 -6.88 10.38 9.38
N LEU A 400 -6.28 10.58 8.19
CA LEU A 400 -5.01 9.94 7.85
C LEU A 400 -3.91 10.36 8.83
N LEU A 401 -3.80 11.66 9.14
CA LEU A 401 -2.79 12.17 10.05
C LEU A 401 -3.02 11.66 11.49
N ALA A 402 -4.27 11.60 11.97
CA ALA A 402 -4.59 11.08 13.30
C ALA A 402 -4.14 9.63 13.47
N VAL A 403 -4.49 8.76 12.50
CA VAL A 403 -4.11 7.34 12.53
C VAL A 403 -2.60 7.18 12.32
N ALA A 404 -2.01 7.88 11.34
CA ALA A 404 -0.58 7.82 11.09
C ALA A 404 0.25 8.27 12.31
N SER A 405 -0.14 9.38 12.96
CA SER A 405 0.56 9.87 14.15
C SER A 405 0.48 8.89 15.33
N LEU A 406 -0.67 8.22 15.52
CA LEU A 406 -0.81 7.17 16.52
C LEU A 406 0.13 6.00 16.23
N LEU A 407 0.08 5.46 15.01
CA LEU A 407 0.88 4.31 14.58
C LEU A 407 2.40 4.62 14.55
N HIS A 408 2.78 5.87 14.32
CA HIS A 408 4.17 6.31 14.38
C HIS A 408 4.71 6.43 15.81
N THR A 409 3.87 6.80 16.77
CA THR A 409 4.29 7.18 18.12
C THR A 409 4.34 6.00 19.08
N VAL A 410 3.37 5.09 19.00
CA VAL A 410 3.22 3.96 19.94
C VAL A 410 2.77 2.69 19.24
N ASP A 411 3.11 1.55 19.80
CA ASP A 411 2.48 0.28 19.42
C ASP A 411 1.05 0.24 19.93
N VAL A 412 0.16 -0.35 19.12
CA VAL A 412 -1.27 -0.45 19.46
C VAL A 412 -1.82 -1.82 19.11
N ALA A 413 -2.72 -2.32 19.93
CA ALA A 413 -3.42 -3.59 19.70
C ALA A 413 -4.89 -3.49 20.11
N LEU A 414 -5.75 -4.30 19.47
CA LEU A 414 -7.16 -4.41 19.89
C LEU A 414 -7.29 -5.02 21.29
N ASP A 415 -8.20 -4.48 22.09
CA ASP A 415 -8.60 -5.00 23.38
C ASP A 415 -10.13 -5.08 23.51
N PRO A 416 -10.71 -6.29 23.67
CA PRO A 416 -10.01 -7.59 23.64
C PRO A 416 -9.51 -7.96 22.24
N PRO A 417 -8.48 -8.82 22.14
CA PRO A 417 -7.98 -9.32 20.87
C PRO A 417 -9.09 -9.94 20.01
N GLY A 418 -9.11 -9.66 18.71
CA GLY A 418 -10.10 -10.22 17.79
C GLY A 418 -11.52 -9.66 17.96
N TYR A 419 -11.70 -8.51 18.62
CA TYR A 419 -12.98 -7.89 18.80
C TYR A 419 -13.74 -7.68 17.48
N VAL A 420 -14.99 -8.17 17.43
CA VAL A 420 -15.88 -8.01 16.29
C VAL A 420 -16.92 -6.92 16.61
N ILE A 421 -16.93 -5.87 15.79
CA ILE A 421 -17.87 -4.76 15.91
C ILE A 421 -19.30 -5.23 15.60
N ARG A 422 -20.24 -4.85 16.45
CA ARG A 422 -21.68 -5.00 16.19
C ARG A 422 -22.29 -3.76 15.54
N GLY A 423 -21.62 -2.61 15.72
CA GLY A 423 -21.98 -1.31 15.17
C GLY A 423 -23.12 -0.60 15.91
N GLU A 424 -22.90 0.64 16.31
CA GLU A 424 -23.96 1.55 16.73
C GLU A 424 -24.39 2.40 15.53
N LEU A 425 -25.68 2.38 15.16
CA LEU A 425 -26.17 3.10 13.98
C LEU A 425 -26.85 4.44 14.30
N SER A 426 -27.05 4.77 15.58
CA SER A 426 -27.81 5.96 15.96
C SER A 426 -27.04 6.87 16.93
N PRO A 427 -26.98 8.17 16.67
CA PRO A 427 -27.54 8.89 15.52
C PRO A 427 -26.69 8.74 14.26
N LEU A 428 -25.41 8.37 14.38
CA LEU A 428 -24.47 8.08 13.29
C LEU A 428 -23.81 6.72 13.54
N PRO A 429 -23.39 6.00 12.50
CA PRO A 429 -22.57 4.80 12.63
C PRO A 429 -21.33 5.07 13.47
N ALA A 430 -21.07 4.23 14.44
CA ALA A 430 -19.91 4.35 15.33
C ALA A 430 -19.48 2.99 15.86
N VAL A 431 -18.22 2.90 16.27
CA VAL A 431 -17.65 1.77 16.98
C VAL A 431 -18.11 1.82 18.44
N GLU A 432 -18.51 0.68 18.99
CA GLU A 432 -18.99 0.56 20.38
C GLU A 432 -17.87 0.88 21.39
N ALA A 433 -18.27 1.37 22.56
CA ALA A 433 -17.35 1.68 23.65
C ALA A 433 -16.57 0.45 24.18
N ALA A 434 -17.10 -0.76 23.96
CA ALA A 434 -16.45 -2.01 24.36
C ALA A 434 -15.24 -2.37 23.47
N CYS A 435 -15.11 -1.77 22.28
CA CYS A 435 -13.93 -1.91 21.43
C CYS A 435 -12.82 -0.99 21.93
N GLY A 436 -11.82 -1.54 22.59
CA GLY A 436 -10.67 -0.82 23.12
C GLY A 436 -9.44 -0.94 22.23
N VAL A 437 -8.53 0.01 22.43
CA VAL A 437 -7.14 -0.04 21.96
C VAL A 437 -6.24 -0.06 23.18
N ARG A 438 -5.39 -1.07 23.25
CA ARG A 438 -4.29 -1.14 24.23
C ARG A 438 -3.14 -0.33 23.68
N ILE A 439 -2.68 0.65 24.41
CA ILE A 439 -1.51 1.46 24.11
C ILE A 439 -0.27 0.66 24.55
N GLY A 440 0.64 0.44 23.63
CA GLY A 440 1.93 -0.23 23.90
C GLY A 440 3.03 0.73 24.29
N GLU A 441 4.26 0.26 24.16
CA GLU A 441 5.44 1.09 24.37
C GLU A 441 5.62 2.14 23.27
N PRO A 442 6.31 3.26 23.57
CA PRO A 442 6.71 4.20 22.53
C PRO A 442 7.52 3.51 21.45
N ARG A 443 7.13 3.68 20.20
CA ARG A 443 7.86 3.13 19.07
C ARG A 443 9.16 3.88 18.84
N VAL A 444 10.19 3.15 18.47
CA VAL A 444 11.37 3.71 17.81
C VAL A 444 11.09 3.62 16.30
N PRO A 445 10.77 4.74 15.63
CA PRO A 445 10.51 4.72 14.19
C PRO A 445 11.73 4.18 13.44
N ARG A 446 11.49 3.48 12.36
CA ARG A 446 12.57 2.96 11.51
C ARG A 446 13.39 4.12 10.97
N SER A 447 14.70 4.04 11.11
CA SER A 447 15.61 5.14 10.73
C SER A 447 15.61 5.40 9.22
N VAL A 448 15.99 6.62 8.81
CA VAL A 448 16.17 7.04 7.39
C VAL A 448 17.02 6.05 6.59
N GLY A 449 17.98 5.37 7.24
CA GLY A 449 18.77 4.29 6.62
C GLY A 449 17.96 3.10 6.13
N THR A 450 16.77 2.84 6.67
CA THR A 450 15.92 1.71 6.25
C THR A 450 15.33 1.92 4.84
N ARG A 451 14.97 3.15 4.49
CA ARG A 451 14.48 3.47 3.14
C ARG A 451 15.55 3.19 2.07
N ALA A 452 16.76 3.71 2.28
CA ALA A 452 17.87 3.46 1.37
C ALA A 452 18.17 1.97 1.22
N ARG A 453 18.09 1.21 2.32
CA ARG A 453 18.25 -0.25 2.32
C ARG A 453 17.14 -0.96 1.54
N ARG A 454 15.86 -0.54 1.71
CA ARG A 454 14.72 -1.08 0.94
C ARG A 454 14.89 -0.86 -0.55
N GLU A 455 15.22 0.37 -0.96
CA GLU A 455 15.45 0.70 -2.37
C GLU A 455 16.55 -0.16 -2.97
N GLN A 456 17.64 -0.40 -2.25
CA GLN A 456 18.74 -1.26 -2.71
C GLN A 456 18.32 -2.74 -2.78
N VAL A 457 17.61 -3.26 -1.79
CA VAL A 457 17.10 -4.64 -1.83
C VAL A 457 16.13 -4.83 -2.99
N THR A 458 15.20 -3.90 -3.20
CA THR A 458 14.22 -3.96 -4.30
C THR A 458 14.91 -3.85 -5.68
N LEU A 459 15.96 -3.04 -5.80
CA LEU A 459 16.70 -2.90 -7.04
C LEU A 459 17.36 -4.21 -7.47
N VAL A 460 17.89 -4.95 -6.51
CA VAL A 460 18.61 -6.21 -6.75
C VAL A 460 17.67 -7.41 -6.84
N LEU A 461 16.61 -7.42 -6.09
CA LEU A 461 15.62 -8.51 -5.99
C LEU A 461 14.20 -7.98 -6.26
N PRO A 462 13.89 -7.56 -7.51
CA PRO A 462 12.62 -6.89 -7.85
C PRO A 462 11.39 -7.77 -7.73
N THR A 463 11.57 -9.08 -7.62
CA THR A 463 10.48 -10.07 -7.48
C THR A 463 10.01 -10.26 -6.04
N LEU A 464 10.70 -9.68 -5.06
CA LEU A 464 10.30 -9.77 -3.65
C LEU A 464 9.02 -8.97 -3.38
N ASP A 465 8.15 -9.56 -2.54
CA ASP A 465 7.00 -8.85 -1.99
C ASP A 465 7.45 -7.63 -1.18
N PRO A 466 6.84 -6.45 -1.35
CA PRO A 466 7.21 -5.22 -0.63
C PRO A 466 7.20 -5.36 0.90
N ALA A 467 6.30 -6.18 1.47
CA ALA A 467 6.26 -6.42 2.91
C ALA A 467 7.47 -7.26 3.38
N LEU A 468 7.91 -8.21 2.55
CA LEU A 468 9.12 -8.98 2.82
C LEU A 468 10.36 -8.10 2.72
N VAL A 469 10.48 -7.27 1.66
CA VAL A 469 11.56 -6.27 1.53
C VAL A 469 11.64 -5.37 2.76
N ALA A 470 10.50 -4.93 3.28
CA ALA A 470 10.44 -4.11 4.48
C ALA A 470 11.03 -4.81 5.70
N ARG A 471 10.62 -6.06 5.97
CA ARG A 471 11.16 -6.87 7.08
C ARG A 471 12.66 -7.15 6.92
N MET A 472 13.09 -7.45 5.68
CA MET A 472 14.50 -7.72 5.38
C MET A 472 15.39 -6.49 5.56
N ALA A 473 14.91 -5.30 5.17
CA ALA A 473 15.65 -4.05 5.29
C ALA A 473 16.04 -3.70 6.75
N ASP A 474 15.28 -4.17 7.73
CA ASP A 474 15.60 -3.98 9.16
C ASP A 474 16.66 -4.96 9.66
N ARG A 475 16.81 -6.13 9.00
CA ARG A 475 17.74 -7.20 9.39
C ARG A 475 19.08 -7.11 8.65
N VAL A 476 19.16 -6.33 7.55
CA VAL A 476 20.43 -6.12 6.85
C VAL A 476 21.35 -5.19 7.61
N THR A 477 22.63 -5.54 7.65
CA THR A 477 23.71 -4.75 8.24
C THR A 477 24.46 -4.03 7.12
N VAL A 478 24.77 -2.75 7.28
CA VAL A 478 25.66 -2.02 6.37
C VAL A 478 27.11 -2.32 6.78
N GLU A 479 27.90 -2.82 5.86
CA GLU A 479 29.31 -3.12 6.06
C GLU A 479 30.17 -2.32 5.09
N HIS A 480 31.27 -1.75 5.61
CA HIS A 480 32.24 -0.98 4.80
C HIS A 480 33.57 -1.77 4.74
N HIS A 481 34.06 -1.95 3.53
CA HIS A 481 35.26 -2.72 3.26
C HIS A 481 36.25 -1.83 2.52
N ALA A 482 37.46 -1.71 3.05
CA ALA A 482 38.54 -1.00 2.36
C ALA A 482 39.00 -1.76 1.12
N ALA A 483 39.53 -1.06 0.14
CA ALA A 483 40.12 -1.65 -1.05
C ALA A 483 41.15 -2.76 -0.68
N GLY A 484 41.07 -3.90 -1.35
CA GLY A 484 41.92 -5.08 -1.12
C GLY A 484 41.43 -6.02 -0.01
N THR A 485 40.36 -5.71 0.69
CA THR A 485 39.81 -6.58 1.75
C THR A 485 39.06 -7.78 1.18
N ASP A 486 39.37 -8.98 1.68
CA ASP A 486 38.60 -10.19 1.37
C ASP A 486 37.30 -10.20 2.20
N ILE A 487 36.15 -9.98 1.51
CA ILE A 487 34.81 -9.97 2.13
C ILE A 487 34.34 -11.40 2.40
N LEU A 488 34.56 -12.30 1.44
CA LEU A 488 34.35 -13.73 1.56
C LEU A 488 35.64 -14.46 1.22
N VAL A 489 35.90 -15.59 1.88
CA VAL A 489 37.11 -16.40 1.61
C VAL A 489 36.68 -17.80 1.17
N GLN A 490 37.21 -18.27 0.06
CA GLN A 490 36.98 -19.61 -0.49
C GLN A 490 37.29 -20.70 0.57
N GLY A 491 36.39 -21.68 0.71
CA GLY A 491 36.55 -22.77 1.65
C GLY A 491 36.10 -22.46 3.08
N THR A 492 35.63 -21.25 3.39
CA THR A 492 34.99 -20.94 4.68
C THR A 492 33.50 -21.28 4.68
N PRO A 493 32.84 -21.48 5.85
CA PRO A 493 31.41 -21.69 5.93
C PRO A 493 30.62 -20.50 5.36
N ALA A 494 29.51 -20.79 4.68
CA ALA A 494 28.60 -19.75 4.17
C ALA A 494 27.60 -19.33 5.27
N ASP A 495 27.70 -18.09 5.69
CA ASP A 495 26.91 -17.52 6.80
C ASP A 495 26.13 -16.26 6.42
N ARG A 496 26.52 -15.55 5.35
CA ARG A 496 25.94 -14.29 4.94
C ARG A 496 25.74 -14.17 3.43
N PHE A 497 24.72 -13.42 3.04
CA PHE A 497 24.43 -12.94 1.69
C PHE A 497 24.72 -11.44 1.61
N HIS A 498 25.31 -10.96 0.53
CA HIS A 498 25.71 -9.57 0.38
C HIS A 498 25.11 -8.94 -0.89
N ILE A 499 24.65 -7.71 -0.78
CA ILE A 499 24.19 -6.83 -1.87
C ILE A 499 25.17 -5.66 -1.96
N LEU A 500 25.73 -5.39 -3.13
CA LEU A 500 26.71 -4.34 -3.36
C LEU A 500 26.02 -2.98 -3.57
N VAL A 501 26.21 -2.07 -2.62
CA VAL A 501 25.62 -0.72 -2.65
C VAL A 501 26.52 0.29 -3.34
N ALA A 502 27.82 0.23 -3.08
CA ALA A 502 28.82 1.10 -3.68
C ALA A 502 30.16 0.35 -3.82
N GLY A 503 30.97 0.75 -4.81
CA GLY A 503 32.23 0.11 -5.10
C GLY A 503 32.12 -1.05 -6.11
N GLU A 504 33.21 -1.79 -6.26
CA GLU A 504 33.35 -2.97 -7.11
C GLU A 504 34.04 -4.09 -6.32
N VAL A 505 33.61 -5.33 -6.54
CA VAL A 505 34.27 -6.50 -5.98
C VAL A 505 34.74 -7.45 -7.08
N GLU A 506 35.85 -8.15 -6.83
CA GLU A 506 36.41 -9.16 -7.71
C GLU A 506 36.21 -10.56 -7.08
N VAL A 507 35.76 -11.50 -7.90
CA VAL A 507 35.54 -12.89 -7.51
C VAL A 507 36.76 -13.70 -7.93
N LEU A 508 37.42 -14.29 -6.95
CA LEU A 508 38.69 -15.01 -7.12
C LEU A 508 38.50 -16.50 -6.80
N VAL A 509 38.96 -17.36 -7.66
CA VAL A 509 39.00 -18.81 -7.43
C VAL A 509 40.47 -19.24 -7.32
N ARG A 510 40.74 -20.02 -6.27
CA ARG A 510 42.05 -20.61 -6.05
C ARG A 510 42.01 -22.05 -6.53
N ASP A 511 42.87 -22.35 -7.53
CA ASP A 511 43.04 -23.70 -8.00
C ASP A 511 43.83 -24.53 -6.99
N GLY A 512 43.40 -25.75 -6.70
CA GLY A 512 44.15 -26.69 -5.88
C GLY A 512 45.46 -27.05 -6.62
N GLY A 513 46.61 -26.64 -6.07
CA GLY A 513 47.90 -27.00 -6.64
C GLY A 513 48.04 -28.52 -6.75
N VAL A 514 48.19 -29.02 -7.95
CA VAL A 514 48.59 -30.40 -8.23
C VAL A 514 50.12 -30.46 -8.21
N ASP A 515 50.71 -31.37 -7.47
CA ASP A 515 52.13 -31.67 -7.38
C ASP A 515 53.09 -30.50 -7.02
N GLY A 516 52.80 -29.79 -5.91
CA GLY A 516 53.78 -28.89 -5.28
C GLY A 516 53.92 -27.50 -5.96
N ALA A 517 53.13 -27.17 -6.98
CA ALA A 517 53.06 -25.83 -7.55
C ALA A 517 52.26 -24.87 -6.60
N PRO A 518 52.69 -23.60 -6.45
CA PRO A 518 51.93 -22.66 -5.65
C PRO A 518 50.53 -22.47 -6.20
N ALA A 519 49.49 -22.48 -5.32
CA ALA A 519 48.11 -22.20 -5.70
C ALA A 519 48.01 -20.77 -6.23
N HIS A 520 47.53 -20.61 -7.45
CA HIS A 520 47.30 -19.31 -8.06
C HIS A 520 45.87 -18.87 -7.86
N GLU A 521 45.67 -17.64 -7.35
CA GLU A 521 44.38 -16.97 -7.36
C GLU A 521 44.12 -16.40 -8.74
N ARG A 522 42.92 -16.66 -9.25
CA ARG A 522 42.50 -16.18 -10.56
C ARG A 522 41.16 -15.45 -10.45
N SER A 523 41.11 -14.27 -11.08
CA SER A 523 39.89 -13.53 -11.21
C SER A 523 38.95 -14.21 -12.23
N VAL A 524 37.75 -14.51 -11.81
CA VAL A 524 36.73 -15.15 -12.65
C VAL A 524 35.52 -14.23 -12.94
N ASN A 525 35.32 -13.19 -12.12
CA ASN A 525 34.23 -12.23 -12.34
C ASN A 525 34.51 -10.93 -11.58
N ARG A 526 33.85 -9.83 -12.00
CA ARG A 526 33.71 -8.58 -11.27
C ARG A 526 32.26 -8.24 -11.10
N ILE A 527 31.88 -7.73 -9.91
CA ILE A 527 30.52 -7.40 -9.55
C ILE A 527 30.52 -5.93 -9.13
N GLY A 528 29.76 -5.12 -9.86
CA GLY A 528 29.56 -3.70 -9.57
C GLY A 528 28.28 -3.43 -8.76
N ARG A 529 28.04 -2.15 -8.50
CA ARG A 529 26.86 -1.64 -7.77
C ARG A 529 25.56 -2.27 -8.26
N GLY A 530 24.71 -2.68 -7.33
CA GLY A 530 23.43 -3.34 -7.58
C GLY A 530 23.53 -4.85 -7.77
N GLY A 531 24.74 -5.41 -7.84
CA GLY A 531 24.96 -6.84 -7.85
C GLY A 531 24.94 -7.45 -6.45
N TYR A 532 24.96 -8.78 -6.38
CA TYR A 532 24.97 -9.53 -5.14
C TYR A 532 25.90 -10.75 -5.19
N PHE A 533 26.31 -11.26 -4.03
CA PHE A 533 27.20 -12.40 -3.92
C PHE A 533 27.03 -13.13 -2.58
N GLY A 534 27.59 -14.35 -2.51
CA GLY A 534 27.52 -15.19 -1.30
C GLY A 534 26.30 -16.11 -1.25
N GLU A 535 25.41 -16.07 -2.24
CA GLU A 535 24.20 -16.87 -2.36
C GLU A 535 24.48 -18.35 -2.55
N ILE A 536 25.54 -18.71 -3.30
CA ILE A 536 25.82 -20.09 -3.72
C ILE A 536 25.99 -21.01 -2.52
N GLY A 537 26.87 -20.64 -1.58
CA GLY A 537 27.11 -21.44 -0.40
C GLY A 537 25.89 -21.58 0.53
N LEU A 538 25.06 -20.53 0.63
CA LEU A 538 23.83 -20.54 1.44
C LEU A 538 22.75 -21.43 0.83
N LEU A 539 22.61 -21.41 -0.51
CA LEU A 539 21.62 -22.21 -1.26
C LEU A 539 22.00 -23.70 -1.30
N THR A 540 23.28 -23.99 -1.46
CA THR A 540 23.77 -25.38 -1.57
C THR A 540 24.11 -26.03 -0.23
N GLY A 541 24.15 -25.25 0.86
CA GLY A 541 24.64 -25.71 2.15
C GLY A 541 26.14 -26.04 2.15
N SER A 542 26.91 -25.54 1.17
CA SER A 542 28.33 -25.81 0.99
C SER A 542 29.22 -24.71 1.56
N MET A 543 30.52 -24.93 1.58
CA MET A 543 31.53 -23.91 1.86
C MET A 543 31.53 -22.86 0.74
N ARG A 544 32.11 -21.69 0.98
CA ARG A 544 32.31 -20.63 -0.02
C ARG A 544 33.06 -21.17 -1.23
N THR A 545 32.50 -20.99 -2.41
CA THR A 545 33.08 -21.50 -3.68
C THR A 545 34.17 -20.60 -4.25
N ALA A 546 34.24 -19.35 -3.82
CA ALA A 546 35.22 -18.36 -4.26
C ALA A 546 35.54 -17.35 -3.15
N THR A 547 36.69 -16.68 -3.26
CA THR A 547 37.00 -15.47 -2.49
C THR A 547 36.44 -14.27 -3.19
N VAL A 548 35.80 -13.35 -2.44
CA VAL A 548 35.32 -12.07 -2.99
C VAL A 548 36.08 -10.95 -2.32
N ARG A 549 36.82 -10.18 -3.11
CA ARG A 549 37.75 -9.11 -2.68
C ARG A 549 37.24 -7.76 -3.14
N ALA A 550 37.28 -6.77 -2.28
CA ALA A 550 36.99 -5.38 -2.64
C ALA A 550 38.05 -4.82 -3.55
N VAL A 551 37.67 -4.28 -4.73
CA VAL A 551 38.61 -3.65 -5.69
C VAL A 551 38.91 -2.21 -5.27
N ASP A 552 37.90 -1.52 -4.77
CA ASP A 552 37.93 -0.16 -4.20
C ASP A 552 37.23 -0.13 -2.85
N ASP A 553 37.09 1.05 -2.25
CA ASP A 553 36.31 1.21 -1.01
C ASP A 553 34.85 0.83 -1.28
N THR A 554 34.43 -0.27 -0.69
CA THR A 554 33.19 -0.97 -1.02
C THR A 554 32.21 -0.91 0.16
N THR A 555 30.93 -0.71 -0.14
CA THR A 555 29.83 -0.78 0.83
C THR A 555 28.85 -1.88 0.44
N THR A 556 28.56 -2.79 1.36
CA THR A 556 27.59 -3.87 1.16
C THR A 556 26.44 -3.81 2.18
N LEU A 557 25.26 -4.29 1.79
CA LEU A 557 24.21 -4.74 2.70
C LEU A 557 24.38 -6.23 2.92
N SER A 558 24.58 -6.63 4.16
CA SER A 558 24.83 -8.03 4.55
C SER A 558 23.61 -8.60 5.27
N LEU A 559 23.13 -9.77 4.85
CA LEU A 559 21.99 -10.48 5.40
C LEU A 559 22.43 -11.83 5.97
N GLY A 560 21.99 -12.18 7.17
CA GLY A 560 22.28 -13.47 7.79
C GLY A 560 21.68 -14.65 7.01
N GLY A 561 22.32 -15.83 7.10
CA GLY A 561 21.89 -17.00 6.34
C GLY A 561 20.51 -17.53 6.74
N GLU A 562 20.05 -17.32 7.97
CA GLU A 562 18.68 -17.67 8.39
C GLU A 562 17.64 -16.76 7.75
N ASP A 563 17.88 -15.43 7.77
CA ASP A 563 17.03 -14.45 7.15
C ASP A 563 16.96 -14.63 5.62
N PHE A 564 18.09 -15.01 5.00
CA PHE A 564 18.15 -15.34 3.58
C PHE A 564 17.30 -16.56 3.23
N ARG A 565 17.29 -17.61 4.07
CA ARG A 565 16.43 -18.79 3.87
C ARG A 565 14.94 -18.45 4.06
N GLU A 566 14.57 -17.65 5.08
CA GLU A 566 13.20 -17.16 5.27
C GLU A 566 12.71 -16.40 4.03
N MET A 567 13.58 -15.58 3.43
CA MET A 567 13.28 -14.88 2.17
C MET A 567 12.94 -15.86 1.04
N LEU A 568 13.70 -16.92 0.88
CA LEU A 568 13.50 -17.92 -0.17
C LEU A 568 12.24 -18.76 0.04
N GLU A 569 11.93 -19.12 1.26
CA GLU A 569 10.73 -19.90 1.62
C GLU A 569 9.44 -19.11 1.38
N THR A 570 9.52 -17.79 1.48
CA THR A 570 8.35 -16.91 1.36
C THR A 570 8.08 -16.47 -0.09
N CYS A 571 9.04 -16.63 -1.02
CA CYS A 571 8.93 -16.15 -2.39
C CYS A 571 9.49 -17.15 -3.41
N ASP A 572 8.60 -17.96 -4.03
CA ASP A 572 8.96 -18.94 -5.06
C ASP A 572 9.65 -18.32 -6.28
N LEU A 573 9.22 -17.12 -6.71
CA LEU A 573 9.82 -16.43 -7.87
C LEU A 573 11.27 -16.03 -7.60
N THR A 574 11.57 -15.53 -6.41
CA THR A 574 12.94 -15.17 -6.02
C THR A 574 13.84 -16.40 -5.95
N SER A 575 13.34 -17.51 -5.41
CA SER A 575 14.10 -18.76 -5.35
C SER A 575 14.43 -19.27 -6.75
N GLN A 576 13.51 -19.19 -7.70
CA GLN A 576 13.70 -19.60 -9.08
C GLN A 576 14.70 -18.69 -9.81
N GLU A 577 14.61 -17.38 -9.61
CA GLU A 577 15.52 -16.39 -10.22
C GLU A 577 16.94 -16.54 -9.69
N LEU A 578 17.12 -16.65 -8.38
CA LEU A 578 18.41 -16.91 -7.76
C LEU A 578 19.02 -18.23 -8.21
N ALA A 579 18.20 -19.30 -8.30
CA ALA A 579 18.67 -20.59 -8.82
C ALA A 579 19.09 -20.52 -10.31
N ARG A 580 18.42 -19.71 -11.12
CA ARG A 580 18.80 -19.43 -12.51
C ARG A 580 20.13 -18.71 -12.57
N VAL A 581 20.27 -17.58 -11.86
CA VAL A 581 21.51 -16.79 -11.83
C VAL A 581 22.68 -17.59 -11.25
N MET A 582 22.43 -18.42 -10.23
CA MET A 582 23.44 -19.33 -9.68
C MET A 582 23.95 -20.30 -10.74
N ARG A 583 23.07 -20.97 -11.48
CA ARG A 583 23.46 -21.87 -12.57
C ARG A 583 24.32 -21.15 -13.61
N GLU A 584 23.89 -19.97 -14.04
CA GLU A 584 24.60 -19.14 -14.99
C GLU A 584 26.00 -18.73 -14.48
N ARG A 585 26.13 -18.33 -13.20
CA ARG A 585 27.41 -17.96 -12.59
C ARG A 585 28.35 -19.15 -12.43
N VAL A 586 27.86 -20.31 -12.00
CA VAL A 586 28.67 -21.52 -11.89
C VAL A 586 29.19 -21.92 -13.26
N VAL A 587 28.34 -21.91 -14.28
CA VAL A 587 28.73 -22.22 -15.66
C VAL A 587 29.71 -21.19 -16.18
N ALA A 588 29.53 -19.88 -15.90
CA ALA A 588 30.47 -18.84 -16.29
C ALA A 588 31.84 -19.05 -15.67
N ASN A 589 31.94 -19.38 -14.38
CA ASN A 589 33.17 -19.66 -13.68
C ASN A 589 33.91 -20.87 -14.29
N ASP A 590 33.17 -21.97 -14.54
CA ASP A 590 33.77 -23.19 -15.17
C ASP A 590 34.25 -22.92 -16.58
N LEU A 591 33.51 -22.15 -17.37
CA LEU A 591 33.94 -21.72 -18.71
C LEU A 591 35.17 -20.80 -18.66
N THR A 592 35.25 -19.89 -17.69
CA THR A 592 36.40 -19.00 -17.52
C THR A 592 37.66 -19.76 -17.14
N LEU A 593 37.53 -20.83 -16.35
CA LEU A 593 38.67 -21.72 -16.03
C LEU A 593 39.21 -22.43 -17.28
N ALA A 594 38.32 -22.88 -18.16
CA ALA A 594 38.72 -23.59 -19.38
C ALA A 594 39.16 -22.64 -20.52
N LEU A 595 38.58 -21.46 -20.61
CA LEU A 595 38.74 -20.49 -21.68
C LEU A 595 39.06 -19.09 -21.10
N PRO A 596 40.23 -18.88 -20.52
CA PRO A 596 40.58 -17.68 -19.75
C PRO A 596 40.62 -16.37 -20.54
N MET A 597 40.54 -16.43 -21.85
CA MET A 597 40.52 -15.26 -22.74
C MET A 597 39.10 -14.72 -23.00
N LEU A 598 38.07 -15.41 -22.52
CA LEU A 598 36.70 -14.91 -22.66
C LEU A 598 36.39 -13.80 -21.66
N ASP A 599 35.84 -12.70 -22.13
CA ASP A 599 35.36 -11.65 -21.25
C ASP A 599 34.00 -12.00 -20.61
N ALA A 600 33.67 -11.35 -19.49
CA ALA A 600 32.46 -11.61 -18.73
C ALA A 600 31.19 -11.31 -19.55
N ALA A 601 31.21 -10.35 -20.47
CA ALA A 601 30.06 -9.98 -21.29
C ALA A 601 29.79 -11.05 -22.35
N LEU A 602 30.85 -11.63 -22.93
CA LEU A 602 30.72 -12.74 -23.86
C LEU A 602 30.21 -14.00 -23.16
N LEU A 603 30.72 -14.31 -21.96
CA LEU A 603 30.30 -15.44 -21.16
C LEU A 603 28.79 -15.37 -20.77
N ALA A 604 28.33 -14.21 -20.35
CA ALA A 604 26.93 -14.00 -19.96
C ALA A 604 25.92 -14.32 -21.08
N ARG A 605 26.32 -14.19 -22.34
CA ARG A 605 25.46 -14.46 -23.49
C ARG A 605 25.27 -15.97 -23.79
N PHE A 606 26.21 -16.80 -23.38
CA PHE A 606 26.22 -18.23 -23.73
C PHE A 606 25.90 -19.15 -22.56
N THR A 607 25.87 -18.65 -21.32
CA THR A 607 25.59 -19.48 -20.14
C THR A 607 24.24 -20.16 -20.17
N GLY A 608 23.23 -19.56 -20.82
CA GLY A 608 21.88 -20.11 -20.98
C GLY A 608 21.83 -21.34 -21.93
N ASP A 609 22.77 -21.47 -22.86
CA ASP A 609 22.82 -22.55 -23.86
C ASP A 609 23.68 -23.74 -23.40
N VAL A 610 24.37 -23.61 -22.26
CA VAL A 610 25.29 -24.62 -21.73
C VAL A 610 24.56 -25.59 -20.83
N ARG A 611 24.78 -26.89 -21.00
CA ARG A 611 24.26 -27.94 -20.15
C ARG A 611 25.37 -28.57 -19.31
N ARG A 612 25.13 -28.77 -18.03
CA ARG A 612 26.03 -29.56 -17.18
C ARG A 612 25.63 -31.03 -17.27
N ARG A 613 26.61 -31.90 -17.52
CA ARG A 613 26.42 -33.34 -17.68
C ARG A 613 27.37 -34.10 -16.77
N THR A 614 26.84 -35.07 -16.04
CA THR A 614 27.61 -36.03 -15.25
C THR A 614 27.73 -37.32 -16.07
N LEU A 615 28.96 -37.85 -16.19
CA LEU A 615 29.30 -39.03 -16.94
C LEU A 615 29.71 -40.11 -15.95
N ALA A 616 29.22 -41.33 -16.16
CA ALA A 616 29.63 -42.51 -15.41
C ALA A 616 31.01 -42.99 -15.82
N ALA A 617 31.72 -43.68 -14.94
CA ALA A 617 33.02 -44.29 -15.24
C ALA A 617 32.95 -45.18 -16.48
N GLY A 618 33.79 -44.96 -17.45
CA GLY A 618 33.84 -45.70 -18.71
C GLY A 618 32.85 -45.23 -19.77
N GLU A 619 31.96 -44.26 -19.50
CA GLU A 619 31.01 -43.75 -20.49
C GLU A 619 31.72 -43.09 -21.65
N VAL A 620 31.29 -43.42 -22.87
CA VAL A 620 31.82 -42.81 -24.09
C VAL A 620 31.03 -41.59 -24.44
N VAL A 621 31.69 -40.42 -24.38
CA VAL A 621 31.05 -39.11 -24.63
C VAL A 621 30.95 -38.82 -26.13
N VAL A 622 32.01 -39.06 -26.85
CA VAL A 622 32.09 -38.95 -28.32
C VAL A 622 32.80 -40.17 -28.90
N ARG A 623 32.39 -40.61 -30.08
CA ARG A 623 33.07 -41.69 -30.83
C ARG A 623 33.74 -41.13 -32.04
N GLN A 624 34.92 -41.65 -32.36
CA GLN A 624 35.64 -41.35 -33.62
C GLN A 624 34.72 -41.68 -34.81
N GLY A 625 34.57 -40.73 -35.73
CA GLY A 625 33.74 -40.83 -36.92
C GLY A 625 32.30 -40.32 -36.79
N ASP A 626 31.79 -40.08 -35.56
CA ASP A 626 30.49 -39.50 -35.33
C ASP A 626 30.39 -38.04 -35.78
N PRO A 627 29.18 -37.52 -36.08
CA PRO A 627 28.98 -36.08 -36.33
C PRO A 627 29.42 -35.21 -35.14
N SER A 628 30.00 -34.06 -35.44
CA SER A 628 30.46 -33.10 -34.40
C SER A 628 29.33 -32.12 -34.09
N GLU A 629 28.56 -32.34 -33.02
CA GLU A 629 27.39 -31.52 -32.64
C GLU A 629 27.62 -30.67 -31.39
N HIS A 630 28.54 -31.08 -30.49
CA HIS A 630 28.77 -30.42 -29.23
C HIS A 630 30.27 -30.22 -28.95
N PHE A 631 30.56 -29.19 -28.17
CA PHE A 631 31.86 -28.90 -27.55
C PHE A 631 31.75 -29.20 -26.05
N TYR A 632 32.81 -29.72 -25.45
CA TYR A 632 32.82 -30.15 -24.07
C TYR A 632 33.98 -29.54 -23.30
N VAL A 633 33.70 -29.09 -22.06
CA VAL A 633 34.68 -28.62 -21.07
C VAL A 633 34.61 -29.51 -19.85
N VAL A 634 35.72 -30.07 -19.41
CA VAL A 634 35.80 -30.89 -18.20
C VAL A 634 35.84 -29.97 -16.97
N VAL A 635 34.88 -30.14 -16.07
CA VAL A 635 34.79 -29.40 -14.82
C VAL A 635 35.44 -30.17 -13.66
N ARG A 636 35.17 -31.47 -13.60
CA ARG A 636 35.69 -32.36 -12.57
C ARG A 636 35.92 -33.76 -13.13
N GLY A 637 36.91 -34.47 -12.58
CA GLY A 637 37.33 -35.78 -13.08
C GLY A 637 38.24 -35.67 -14.30
N ALA A 638 38.40 -36.74 -15.06
CA ALA A 638 39.18 -36.73 -16.27
C ALA A 638 38.57 -37.61 -17.36
N CYS A 639 38.79 -37.25 -18.63
CA CYS A 639 38.47 -38.05 -19.78
C CYS A 639 39.75 -38.53 -20.49
N VAL A 640 39.66 -39.68 -21.17
CA VAL A 640 40.72 -40.22 -22.00
C VAL A 640 40.31 -40.18 -23.47
N ALA A 641 41.11 -39.52 -24.28
CA ALA A 641 40.96 -39.50 -25.73
C ALA A 641 41.79 -40.61 -26.38
N SER A 642 41.15 -41.41 -27.22
CA SER A 642 41.82 -42.48 -27.97
C SER A 642 41.43 -42.47 -29.46
N CYS A 643 42.26 -43.02 -30.32
CA CYS A 643 41.94 -43.21 -31.73
C CYS A 643 42.23 -44.65 -32.20
N ARG A 644 41.52 -45.11 -33.23
CA ARG A 644 41.81 -46.37 -33.88
C ARG A 644 43.00 -46.18 -34.81
N SER A 645 44.03 -46.99 -34.57
CA SER A 645 45.16 -47.09 -35.49
C SER A 645 44.73 -47.73 -36.83
N PRO A 646 45.43 -47.38 -37.95
CA PRO A 646 45.23 -48.07 -39.22
C PRO A 646 45.50 -49.61 -39.15
N THR A 647 46.24 -50.04 -38.11
CA THR A 647 46.52 -51.48 -37.84
C THR A 647 45.48 -52.15 -36.93
N GLY A 648 44.38 -51.47 -36.55
CA GLY A 648 43.23 -52.04 -35.83
C GLY A 648 43.25 -51.96 -34.30
N GLY A 649 44.33 -51.42 -33.71
CA GLY A 649 44.42 -51.18 -32.23
C GLY A 649 43.89 -49.83 -31.81
N GLU A 650 43.42 -49.72 -30.57
CA GLU A 650 43.09 -48.43 -29.94
C GLU A 650 44.34 -47.84 -29.29
N VAL A 651 44.67 -46.61 -29.63
CA VAL A 651 45.85 -45.87 -29.11
C VAL A 651 45.33 -44.71 -28.28
N GLU A 652 45.74 -44.61 -27.01
CA GLU A 652 45.46 -43.47 -26.15
C GLU A 652 46.27 -42.24 -26.65
N LEU A 653 45.58 -41.13 -26.88
CA LEU A 653 46.18 -39.91 -27.38
C LEU A 653 46.55 -39.00 -26.19
N ARG A 654 45.64 -38.82 -25.27
CA ARG A 654 45.86 -37.99 -24.10
C ARG A 654 44.77 -38.14 -23.04
N ARG A 655 45.10 -37.70 -21.80
CA ARG A 655 44.18 -37.48 -20.72
C ARG A 655 43.78 -36.01 -20.70
N ILE A 656 42.48 -35.74 -20.46
CA ILE A 656 41.84 -34.42 -20.47
C ILE A 656 41.28 -34.18 -19.07
N GLY A 657 41.90 -33.24 -18.34
CA GLY A 657 41.59 -32.94 -16.96
C GLY A 657 40.66 -31.74 -16.78
N PRO A 658 40.38 -31.35 -15.52
CA PRO A 658 39.57 -30.16 -15.21
C PRO A 658 40.16 -28.89 -15.83
N GLY A 659 39.28 -28.03 -16.37
CA GLY A 659 39.68 -26.81 -17.09
C GLY A 659 40.12 -27.04 -18.51
N GLU A 660 40.20 -28.28 -18.97
CA GLU A 660 40.51 -28.60 -20.36
C GLU A 660 39.22 -28.94 -21.14
N PHE A 661 39.34 -28.93 -22.48
CA PHE A 661 38.20 -29.11 -23.39
C PHE A 661 38.48 -30.12 -24.50
N PHE A 662 37.40 -30.64 -25.12
CA PHE A 662 37.47 -31.54 -26.27
C PHE A 662 36.28 -31.37 -27.21
N GLY A 663 36.41 -31.90 -28.42
CA GLY A 663 35.38 -31.84 -29.44
C GLY A 663 35.47 -30.63 -30.38
N GLU A 664 36.45 -29.75 -30.19
CA GLU A 664 36.71 -28.57 -30.97
C GLU A 664 37.13 -28.84 -32.42
N VAL A 665 37.93 -29.89 -32.62
CA VAL A 665 38.53 -30.20 -33.95
C VAL A 665 37.45 -30.41 -35.01
N GLY A 666 36.48 -31.27 -34.73
CA GLY A 666 35.42 -31.56 -35.68
C GLY A 666 34.45 -30.38 -35.89
N LEU A 667 34.28 -29.52 -34.88
CA LEU A 667 33.42 -28.32 -34.98
C LEU A 667 34.09 -27.25 -35.84
N LEU A 668 35.39 -26.99 -35.65
CA LEU A 668 36.13 -25.98 -36.41
C LEU A 668 36.43 -26.41 -37.87
N THR A 669 36.68 -27.71 -38.08
CA THR A 669 36.95 -28.24 -39.42
C THR A 669 35.68 -28.58 -40.22
N GLY A 670 34.50 -28.61 -39.57
CA GLY A 670 33.28 -29.08 -40.19
C GLY A 670 33.22 -30.60 -40.43
N GLY A 671 34.21 -31.34 -39.94
CA GLY A 671 34.35 -32.79 -40.10
C GLY A 671 33.77 -33.64 -38.97
N PRO A 672 33.87 -34.97 -39.09
CA PRO A 672 33.48 -35.90 -38.04
C PRO A 672 34.46 -35.84 -36.84
N ARG A 673 34.12 -36.49 -35.74
CA ARG A 673 34.95 -36.63 -34.54
C ARG A 673 36.29 -37.33 -34.91
N THR A 674 37.39 -36.76 -34.51
CA THR A 674 38.73 -37.27 -34.81
C THR A 674 39.22 -38.31 -33.81
N ALA A 675 38.60 -38.39 -32.62
CA ALA A 675 38.95 -39.34 -31.56
C ALA A 675 37.68 -39.81 -30.81
N THR A 676 37.82 -40.93 -30.13
CA THR A 676 36.85 -41.38 -29.09
C THR A 676 37.30 -40.80 -27.77
N VAL A 677 36.36 -40.23 -27.03
CA VAL A 677 36.62 -39.69 -25.66
C VAL A 677 35.75 -40.42 -24.68
N ARG A 678 36.35 -40.97 -23.62
CA ARG A 678 35.74 -41.80 -22.58
C ARG A 678 36.06 -41.21 -21.19
N ALA A 679 35.08 -41.25 -20.31
CA ALA A 679 35.25 -40.86 -18.91
C ALA A 679 36.15 -41.83 -18.14
N ASP A 680 37.19 -41.29 -17.47
CA ASP A 680 38.09 -42.04 -16.60
C ASP A 680 37.68 -41.79 -15.12
N GLY A 681 36.70 -42.55 -14.67
CA GLY A 681 35.99 -42.32 -13.41
C GLY A 681 34.70 -41.54 -13.60
N GLU A 682 34.14 -41.01 -12.53
CA GLU A 682 33.03 -40.08 -12.59
C GLU A 682 33.50 -38.70 -13.05
N VAL A 683 32.87 -38.14 -14.09
CA VAL A 683 33.29 -36.89 -14.72
C VAL A 683 32.11 -35.93 -14.79
N GLU A 684 32.32 -34.69 -14.40
CA GLU A 684 31.39 -33.58 -14.71
C GLU A 684 31.94 -32.73 -15.84
N CYS A 685 31.14 -32.48 -16.87
CA CYS A 685 31.51 -31.63 -17.98
C CYS A 685 30.38 -30.64 -18.34
N LEU A 686 30.77 -29.55 -19.00
CA LEU A 686 29.85 -28.64 -19.67
C LEU A 686 29.76 -29.06 -21.13
N GLU A 687 28.52 -29.10 -21.65
CA GLU A 687 28.19 -29.42 -23.02
C GLU A 687 27.62 -28.18 -23.72
N LEU A 688 28.28 -27.72 -24.77
CA LEU A 688 27.87 -26.58 -25.58
C LEU A 688 27.45 -27.06 -26.98
N PRO A 689 26.21 -26.71 -27.44
CA PRO A 689 25.78 -27.02 -28.81
C PRO A 689 26.66 -26.33 -29.86
N ARG A 690 26.74 -26.92 -31.07
CA ARG A 690 27.49 -26.38 -32.21
C ARG A 690 27.18 -24.90 -32.48
N ALA A 691 25.90 -24.48 -32.39
CA ALA A 691 25.49 -23.12 -32.63
C ALA A 691 26.12 -22.13 -31.63
N ALA A 692 26.11 -22.47 -30.34
CA ALA A 692 26.74 -21.68 -29.28
C ALA A 692 28.25 -21.65 -29.40
N PHE A 693 28.89 -22.78 -29.71
CA PHE A 693 30.33 -22.86 -29.96
C PHE A 693 30.76 -22.00 -31.17
N ASN A 694 30.02 -22.06 -32.27
CA ASN A 694 30.35 -21.27 -33.47
C ASN A 694 30.18 -19.77 -33.22
N ALA A 695 29.14 -19.36 -32.47
CA ALA A 695 28.96 -17.96 -32.09
C ALA A 695 30.08 -17.49 -31.16
N LEU A 696 30.49 -18.29 -30.18
CA LEU A 696 31.59 -18.03 -29.27
C LEU A 696 32.93 -17.91 -30.03
N ALA A 697 33.19 -18.81 -30.99
CA ALA A 697 34.40 -18.77 -31.83
C ALA A 697 34.37 -17.63 -32.85
N GLY A 698 33.18 -17.18 -33.30
CA GLY A 698 33.04 -16.10 -34.30
C GLY A 698 33.09 -14.70 -33.75
N GLU A 699 32.64 -14.50 -32.49
CA GLU A 699 32.60 -13.17 -31.85
C GLU A 699 33.83 -12.87 -30.96
N GLY A 700 34.53 -13.89 -30.49
CA GLY A 700 35.76 -13.75 -29.68
C GLY A 700 37.01 -14.07 -30.43
N GLN A 701 37.67 -13.04 -31.01
CA GLN A 701 38.92 -13.25 -31.76
C GLN A 701 40.01 -13.97 -30.95
N ALA A 702 40.18 -13.61 -29.67
CA ALA A 702 41.13 -14.25 -28.75
C ALA A 702 40.73 -15.71 -28.41
N ALA A 703 39.44 -16.00 -28.25
CA ALA A 703 38.96 -17.37 -28.04
C ALA A 703 39.19 -18.23 -29.26
N HIS A 704 38.90 -17.71 -30.45
CA HIS A 704 39.16 -18.40 -31.72
C HIS A 704 40.64 -18.74 -31.91
N GLU A 705 41.52 -17.78 -31.66
CA GLU A 705 42.97 -17.94 -31.78
C GLU A 705 43.51 -19.01 -30.82
N GLU A 706 43.04 -19.01 -29.57
CA GLU A 706 43.49 -19.99 -28.58
C GLU A 706 42.95 -21.39 -28.86
N ILE A 707 41.65 -21.52 -29.16
CA ILE A 707 41.08 -22.82 -29.56
C ILE A 707 41.80 -23.34 -30.80
N ALA A 708 42.06 -22.50 -31.79
CA ALA A 708 42.81 -22.87 -32.99
C ALA A 708 44.27 -23.18 -32.70
N ARG A 709 44.91 -22.51 -31.73
CA ARG A 709 46.27 -22.82 -31.26
C ARG A 709 46.32 -24.21 -30.62
N VAL A 710 45.44 -24.49 -29.70
CA VAL A 710 45.35 -25.78 -29.04
C VAL A 710 45.00 -26.89 -30.04
N MET A 711 44.11 -26.64 -31.01
CA MET A 711 43.81 -27.56 -32.08
C MET A 711 45.05 -27.90 -32.93
N ARG A 712 45.82 -26.89 -33.35
CA ARG A 712 47.07 -27.10 -34.12
C ARG A 712 48.09 -27.94 -33.35
N GLN A 713 48.21 -27.73 -32.02
CA GLN A 713 49.09 -28.53 -31.17
C GLN A 713 48.59 -30.00 -31.05
N ARG A 714 47.28 -30.24 -31.20
CA ARG A 714 46.67 -31.58 -31.10
C ARG A 714 46.64 -32.33 -32.43
N MET A 715 46.79 -31.64 -33.56
CA MET A 715 46.83 -32.25 -34.91
C MET A 715 48.23 -32.61 -35.36
N ASN A 716 49.30 -32.04 -34.76
CA ASN A 716 50.70 -32.39 -34.97
C ASN A 716 51.13 -33.46 -33.95
#